data_a9f50eb07a634d5cdfabca71671da7c0
#
_entry.id   a9f50eb07a634d5cdfabca71671da7c0
#
_cell.length_a   1.000
_cell.length_b   1.000
_cell.length_c   1.000
_cell.angle_alpha   90.00
_cell.angle_beta   90.00
_cell.angle_gamma   90.00
#
_symmetry.space_group_name_H-M   'P 1'
#
loop_
_entity.id
_entity.type
_entity.pdbx_description
1 polymer ?
#
loop_
_entity_poly.entity_id
_entity_poly.type
_entity_poly.pdbx_seq_one_letter_code
_entity_poly.pdbx_strand_id
1 'polypeptide(L)'
;MTDQRQEKRDYRPTVFLPKTDFPMKAGLPQKEPGILARWQERDLYRTLRDTRAGHEKFILHDGPPYANGDMHIGHALNHILKDMVCRTQSLLGKDAPYVPGWDCHGLPIEWKVEEEYRKKKKNKDEVPAREFRAECRAYAQKWVDVQREQLKRLGVLGDWDHPYLTMDFQAEATIVGELLKFAESGQLYRGAKPVMWSPVEKTALAEAEVEYEDIVSTQVDVAFEVIEAGDPDLVGAFVVIWTTTPWTIPVNQAVAYGPHIDYHLIEADGRRYLVAEPLVAGFLQRLGHESHDLHFMIKGVAFEGARLRHPMHHLGDFFARPRPMLAGEFVTVDSGTGFVHMAPDHGEDDFALCKANGIEPVFAVQGDGRYRDDWGWLGGQGSVINPKFNAPDGPICEDLRAAGGLVAASADYRHSYPHSWRSKAKVIYRCTPQWFVPMDRPLPLAHDEGVDPLEAALREVGEAKTLRETALDAIAATRFVPEKGRNRIGAMVEGRPDWVLSRQRAWGVPITLFVDRKSGQYLADPAVNARIVAAIRAGGVDAWDDERAQEYLGDAYRAEDYERVTDILDVWFDSGSTHAFVLESGRWPDLLRPEGWSGPRADLYLEGSDQHRGWFQSSLLESCATRGHAPYKAVLTHGFTMDSKGMKMSKSLGNTIDPLKVMESNGADIIRLWALSVDFTEDHRIGDEILKGVADQYRKLRNTFRYLLGALDGFDEAERLAVAEMPELERYMLVLLERLDATLRQAVADFDFNTYVRALTEFCNEDLSALFFDIRKDSLYCDAPSDPKRRAYRSVLDVLFHALVRYAAPVLVFTAEEVWQARYPDGDSVHLLVWPELPVAAVDVERWSELRALRATVNEAIEPLRREKVLGSGLEATVTVPEGAPQADLAELFITGTVVRGQGEDVTVTRTDDHKCGRCWRHLPEVAEDGDLCARCEEVVAGIDAGLVA
;
A
#
# COMPACT_ATOMS: atom_id res chain seq x y z
N MET A 1 80.57 18.80 23.43
CA MET A 1 80.11 17.82 22.48
C MET A 1 78.63 18.04 22.25
N THR A 2 78.27 18.77 21.21
CA THR A 2 76.89 19.03 20.82
C THR A 2 76.35 17.78 20.16
N ASP A 3 75.38 17.17 20.81
CA ASP A 3 74.63 16.02 20.33
C ASP A 3 73.89 16.44 19.02
N GLN A 4 74.46 16.20 17.87
CA GLN A 4 73.76 16.28 16.58
C GLN A 4 72.87 15.05 16.48
N ARG A 5 71.67 15.16 17.05
CA ARG A 5 70.62 14.28 16.59
C ARG A 5 70.39 14.60 15.12
N GLN A 6 70.86 13.75 14.21
CA GLN A 6 70.43 13.77 12.82
C GLN A 6 68.86 13.77 12.83
N GLU A 7 68.26 14.84 12.30
CA GLU A 7 66.81 14.83 12.09
C GLU A 7 66.45 13.63 11.18
N LYS A 8 65.77 12.62 11.72
CA LYS A 8 65.30 11.46 10.92
C LYS A 8 64.44 12.01 9.78
N ARG A 9 64.59 11.49 8.59
CA ARG A 9 63.85 11.83 7.38
C ARG A 9 62.36 11.62 7.64
N ASP A 10 61.52 12.60 7.21
CA ASP A 10 60.04 12.41 7.17
C ASP A 10 59.68 11.59 5.92
N TYR A 11 59.14 10.40 6.16
CA TYR A 11 58.73 9.48 5.09
C TYR A 11 57.25 9.63 4.68
N ARG A 12 56.42 10.50 5.36
CA ARG A 12 55.01 10.73 5.00
C ARG A 12 54.79 11.12 3.51
N PRO A 13 55.63 11.93 2.88
CA PRO A 13 55.48 12.24 1.46
C PRO A 13 55.71 11.05 0.49
N THR A 14 56.30 9.95 0.98
CA THR A 14 56.56 8.75 0.18
C THR A 14 55.44 7.71 0.27
N VAL A 15 54.37 7.97 1.06
CA VAL A 15 53.25 7.08 1.27
C VAL A 15 52.18 7.35 0.21
N PHE A 16 51.66 6.31 -0.46
CA PHE A 16 50.65 6.39 -1.50
C PHE A 16 49.26 6.51 -0.93
N LEU A 17 48.90 7.68 -0.38
CA LEU A 17 47.58 7.91 0.22
C LEU A 17 46.52 8.04 -0.87
N PRO A 18 45.34 7.44 -0.62
CA PRO A 18 44.18 7.58 -1.50
C PRO A 18 43.79 9.05 -1.72
N LYS A 19 43.52 9.42 -2.98
CA LYS A 19 43.10 10.76 -3.37
C LYS A 19 41.74 10.70 -4.04
N THR A 20 40.83 11.58 -3.63
CA THR A 20 39.52 11.73 -4.29
C THR A 20 38.95 13.11 -4.00
N ASP A 21 38.38 13.72 -5.00
CA ASP A 21 37.60 14.94 -4.90
C ASP A 21 36.15 14.68 -4.42
N PHE A 22 35.76 13.41 -4.26
CA PHE A 22 34.46 13.03 -3.75
C PHE A 22 34.32 13.47 -2.28
N PRO A 23 33.39 14.41 -1.99
CA PRO A 23 33.39 15.09 -0.69
C PRO A 23 32.89 14.17 0.43
N MET A 24 33.47 14.35 1.62
CA MET A 24 33.05 13.63 2.83
C MET A 24 31.59 13.97 3.22
N LYS A 25 31.23 15.26 3.11
CA LYS A 25 29.85 15.70 3.34
C LYS A 25 29.00 15.43 2.11
N ALA A 26 27.87 14.74 2.30
CA ALA A 26 26.97 14.39 1.20
C ALA A 26 26.35 15.62 0.52
N GLY A 27 25.77 16.52 1.32
CA GLY A 27 25.08 17.71 0.79
C GLY A 27 23.91 17.34 -0.13
N LEU A 28 23.18 16.27 0.19
CA LEU A 28 22.09 15.73 -0.63
C LEU A 28 21.05 16.77 -1.04
N PRO A 29 20.49 17.58 -0.10
CA PRO A 29 19.47 18.56 -0.47
C PRO A 29 19.91 19.55 -1.56
N GLN A 30 21.20 19.87 -1.60
CA GLN A 30 21.77 20.82 -2.57
C GLN A 30 22.17 20.14 -3.89
N LYS A 31 22.60 18.88 -3.85
CA LYS A 31 23.12 18.16 -5.02
C LYS A 31 22.04 17.44 -5.83
N GLU A 32 21.10 16.79 -5.15
CA GLU A 32 20.05 15.99 -5.77
C GLU A 32 19.26 16.76 -6.85
N PRO A 33 18.86 18.03 -6.65
CA PRO A 33 18.17 18.78 -7.72
C PRO A 33 19.01 18.95 -8.98
N GLY A 34 20.32 19.13 -8.84
CA GLY A 34 21.24 19.24 -9.99
C GLY A 34 21.42 17.91 -10.74
N ILE A 35 21.39 16.79 -10.02
CA ILE A 35 21.43 15.44 -10.61
C ILE A 35 20.12 15.19 -11.37
N LEU A 36 18.98 15.48 -10.74
CA LEU A 36 17.67 15.36 -11.36
C LEU A 36 17.55 16.19 -12.63
N ALA A 37 18.03 17.44 -12.62
CA ALA A 37 18.03 18.29 -13.80
C ALA A 37 18.84 17.68 -14.96
N ARG A 38 20.01 17.08 -14.67
CA ARG A 38 20.80 16.37 -15.69
C ARG A 38 20.10 15.15 -16.25
N TRP A 39 19.37 14.39 -15.42
CA TRP A 39 18.56 13.26 -15.90
C TRP A 39 17.48 13.72 -16.87
N GLN A 40 16.83 14.85 -16.55
CA GLN A 40 15.81 15.45 -17.42
C GLN A 40 16.41 15.97 -18.72
N GLU A 41 17.54 16.69 -18.66
CA GLU A 41 18.23 17.22 -19.84
C GLU A 41 18.71 16.12 -20.79
N ARG A 42 19.15 14.98 -20.25
CA ARG A 42 19.62 13.82 -21.03
C ARG A 42 18.50 12.85 -21.38
N ASP A 43 17.26 13.13 -21.00
CA ASP A 43 16.11 12.24 -21.14
C ASP A 43 16.44 10.79 -20.72
N LEU A 44 16.88 10.66 -19.46
CA LEU A 44 17.38 9.39 -18.92
C LEU A 44 16.32 8.27 -19.04
N TYR A 45 15.03 8.60 -18.79
CA TYR A 45 13.96 7.61 -18.86
C TYR A 45 13.84 7.05 -20.30
N ARG A 46 13.79 7.92 -21.29
CA ARG A 46 13.71 7.49 -22.70
C ARG A 46 14.94 6.70 -23.13
N THR A 47 16.12 7.17 -22.76
CA THR A 47 17.38 6.47 -23.02
C THR A 47 17.36 5.06 -22.43
N LEU A 48 16.83 4.91 -21.21
CA LEU A 48 16.70 3.60 -20.58
C LEU A 48 15.69 2.69 -21.31
N ARG A 49 14.56 3.23 -21.79
CA ARG A 49 13.62 2.45 -22.62
C ARG A 49 14.27 1.97 -23.92
N ASP A 50 14.95 2.86 -24.60
CA ASP A 50 15.62 2.53 -25.85
C ASP A 50 16.71 1.45 -25.67
N THR A 51 17.47 1.49 -24.55
CA THR A 51 18.49 0.48 -24.24
C THR A 51 17.92 -0.87 -23.85
N ARG A 52 16.67 -0.92 -23.38
CA ARG A 52 15.96 -2.17 -22.98
C ARG A 52 14.94 -2.63 -24.02
N ALA A 53 14.80 -1.94 -25.13
CA ALA A 53 13.85 -2.29 -26.19
C ALA A 53 14.10 -3.72 -26.69
N GLY A 54 13.05 -4.54 -26.76
CA GLY A 54 13.14 -5.93 -27.21
C GLY A 54 13.58 -6.95 -26.15
N HIS A 55 13.93 -6.51 -24.95
CA HIS A 55 14.19 -7.40 -23.83
C HIS A 55 12.89 -7.94 -23.20
N GLU A 56 13.01 -8.91 -22.30
CA GLU A 56 11.88 -9.45 -21.53
C GLU A 56 11.16 -8.31 -20.78
N LYS A 57 9.85 -8.17 -20.98
CA LYS A 57 9.07 -7.13 -20.31
C LYS A 57 8.74 -7.51 -18.87
N PHE A 58 8.87 -6.53 -17.98
CA PHE A 58 8.30 -6.57 -16.64
C PHE A 58 7.41 -5.35 -16.46
N ILE A 59 6.10 -5.55 -16.40
CA ILE A 59 5.11 -4.49 -16.32
C ILE A 59 4.61 -4.37 -14.88
N LEU A 60 5.07 -3.34 -14.17
CA LEU A 60 4.44 -2.83 -12.98
C LEU A 60 3.39 -1.80 -13.41
N HIS A 61 2.12 -2.08 -13.14
CA HIS A 61 1.07 -1.11 -13.39
C HIS A 61 0.87 -0.24 -12.15
N ASP A 62 0.92 1.07 -12.33
CA ASP A 62 0.75 2.04 -11.25
C ASP A 62 -0.71 2.13 -10.82
N GLY A 63 -0.98 2.02 -9.52
CA GLY A 63 -2.28 2.36 -8.95
C GLY A 63 -2.39 3.88 -8.83
N PRO A 64 -3.47 4.48 -9.36
CA PRO A 64 -3.57 5.93 -9.44
C PRO A 64 -3.87 6.55 -8.07
N PRO A 65 -2.96 7.35 -7.49
CA PRO A 65 -3.31 8.15 -6.32
C PRO A 65 -4.32 9.22 -6.69
N TYR A 66 -5.11 9.67 -5.71
CA TYR A 66 -6.00 10.80 -5.91
C TYR A 66 -5.20 12.09 -6.19
N ALA A 67 -5.64 12.83 -7.20
CA ALA A 67 -5.13 14.15 -7.53
C ALA A 67 -5.64 15.20 -6.50
N ASN A 68 -5.21 15.07 -5.23
CA ASN A 68 -5.73 15.86 -4.13
C ASN A 68 -4.73 15.97 -2.96
N GLY A 69 -4.07 17.11 -2.83
CA GLY A 69 -3.15 17.41 -1.74
C GLY A 69 -1.69 17.02 -2.01
N ASP A 70 -0.82 17.46 -1.12
CA ASP A 70 0.60 17.16 -1.19
C ASP A 70 0.88 15.68 -0.90
N MET A 71 2.01 15.19 -1.42
CA MET A 71 2.54 13.87 -1.11
C MET A 71 2.78 13.73 0.41
N HIS A 72 2.25 12.70 1.01
CA HIS A 72 2.56 12.30 2.38
C HIS A 72 3.54 11.13 2.42
N ILE A 73 4.02 10.77 3.62
CA ILE A 73 5.06 9.73 3.78
C ILE A 73 4.64 8.36 3.26
N GLY A 74 3.36 8.02 3.32
CA GLY A 74 2.83 6.78 2.72
C GLY A 74 2.93 6.78 1.19
N HIS A 75 2.64 7.91 0.53
CA HIS A 75 2.88 8.05 -0.91
C HIS A 75 4.37 7.93 -1.25
N ALA A 76 5.24 8.54 -0.43
CA ALA A 76 6.69 8.43 -0.63
C ALA A 76 7.15 6.97 -0.54
N LEU A 77 6.73 6.24 0.48
CA LEU A 77 7.03 4.81 0.63
C LEU A 77 6.57 4.02 -0.58
N ASN A 78 5.30 4.16 -0.96
CA ASN A 78 4.68 3.43 -2.07
C ASN A 78 5.46 3.61 -3.38
N HIS A 79 5.76 4.86 -3.74
CA HIS A 79 6.47 5.16 -4.99
C HIS A 79 7.95 4.79 -4.94
N ILE A 80 8.60 4.82 -3.77
CA ILE A 80 9.96 4.29 -3.60
C ILE A 80 9.99 2.78 -3.84
N LEU A 81 9.01 2.04 -3.31
CA LEU A 81 8.90 0.60 -3.54
C LEU A 81 8.67 0.28 -5.03
N LYS A 82 7.78 1.01 -5.70
CA LYS A 82 7.54 0.88 -7.14
C LYS A 82 8.82 1.16 -7.96
N ASP A 83 9.51 2.25 -7.65
CA ASP A 83 10.77 2.62 -8.31
C ASP A 83 11.87 1.59 -8.05
N MET A 84 11.96 1.04 -6.83
CA MET A 84 12.89 -0.06 -6.50
C MET A 84 12.62 -1.30 -7.34
N VAL A 85 11.35 -1.69 -7.51
CA VAL A 85 10.97 -2.81 -8.38
C VAL A 85 11.40 -2.53 -9.82
N CYS A 86 11.00 -1.40 -10.39
CA CYS A 86 11.31 -1.08 -11.79
C CYS A 86 12.82 -0.98 -12.04
N ARG A 87 13.57 -0.35 -11.13
CA ARG A 87 15.04 -0.24 -11.25
C ARG A 87 15.74 -1.57 -11.12
N THR A 88 15.33 -2.44 -10.18
CA THR A 88 15.95 -3.75 -10.03
C THR A 88 15.63 -4.68 -11.19
N GLN A 89 14.40 -4.64 -11.74
CA GLN A 89 14.06 -5.40 -12.94
C GLN A 89 14.83 -4.89 -14.17
N SER A 90 15.00 -3.57 -14.31
CA SER A 90 15.83 -2.98 -15.35
C SER A 90 17.31 -3.31 -15.17
N LEU A 91 17.82 -3.33 -13.93
CA LEU A 91 19.18 -3.74 -13.61
C LEU A 91 19.42 -5.20 -13.99
N LEU A 92 18.42 -6.08 -13.82
CA LEU A 92 18.44 -7.46 -14.31
C LEU A 92 18.37 -7.58 -15.86
N GLY A 93 18.31 -6.47 -16.57
CA GLY A 93 18.30 -6.41 -18.03
C GLY A 93 16.91 -6.47 -18.65
N LYS A 94 15.85 -6.41 -17.88
CA LYS A 94 14.48 -6.43 -18.41
C LYS A 94 14.01 -5.05 -18.85
N ASP A 95 13.06 -5.03 -19.79
CA ASP A 95 12.30 -3.85 -20.14
C ASP A 95 11.20 -3.63 -19.11
N ALA A 96 11.45 -2.74 -18.14
CA ALA A 96 10.57 -2.43 -17.00
C ALA A 96 10.08 -0.97 -17.08
N PRO A 97 9.10 -0.67 -17.95
CA PRO A 97 8.52 0.67 -18.05
C PRO A 97 7.71 1.03 -16.81
N TYR A 98 7.69 2.33 -16.48
CA TYR A 98 6.84 2.89 -15.45
C TYR A 98 6.10 4.10 -16.00
N VAL A 99 4.78 4.00 -16.09
CA VAL A 99 3.88 5.08 -16.49
C VAL A 99 3.06 5.47 -15.25
N PRO A 100 3.31 6.66 -14.68
CA PRO A 100 2.57 7.14 -13.52
C PRO A 100 1.13 7.49 -13.91
N GLY A 101 0.21 7.41 -12.94
CA GLY A 101 -1.18 7.77 -13.18
C GLY A 101 -1.82 8.49 -12.01
N TRP A 102 -2.99 9.10 -12.26
CA TRP A 102 -3.79 9.76 -11.24
C TRP A 102 -5.28 9.47 -11.40
N ASP A 103 -5.92 9.27 -10.24
CA ASP A 103 -7.37 9.25 -10.13
C ASP A 103 -7.88 10.69 -9.94
N CYS A 104 -8.66 11.15 -10.92
CA CYS A 104 -9.05 12.55 -11.05
C CYS A 104 -10.56 12.79 -10.84
N HIS A 105 -11.35 11.76 -10.57
CA HIS A 105 -12.79 11.84 -10.39
C HIS A 105 -13.24 11.62 -8.94
N GLY A 106 -14.53 11.68 -8.74
CA GLY A 106 -15.21 11.26 -7.53
C GLY A 106 -15.23 12.26 -6.40
N LEU A 107 -15.81 11.80 -5.30
CA LEU A 107 -16.06 12.59 -4.10
C LEU A 107 -14.84 13.29 -3.50
N PRO A 108 -13.62 12.73 -3.50
CA PRO A 108 -12.46 13.40 -2.92
C PRO A 108 -12.15 14.77 -3.51
N ILE A 109 -12.33 14.91 -4.82
CA ILE A 109 -12.07 16.13 -5.56
C ILE A 109 -13.29 17.04 -5.52
N GLU A 110 -14.45 16.49 -5.83
CA GLU A 110 -15.72 17.22 -5.80
C GLU A 110 -15.96 17.90 -4.46
N TRP A 111 -15.73 17.19 -3.35
CA TRP A 111 -15.88 17.73 -1.99
C TRP A 111 -14.99 18.94 -1.72
N LYS A 112 -13.73 18.91 -2.22
CA LYS A 112 -12.82 20.04 -2.06
C LYS A 112 -13.25 21.28 -2.83
N VAL A 113 -13.74 21.09 -4.03
CA VAL A 113 -14.31 22.20 -4.83
C VAL A 113 -15.58 22.71 -4.16
N GLU A 114 -16.46 21.84 -3.68
CA GLU A 114 -17.66 22.20 -2.93
C GLU A 114 -17.33 22.97 -1.63
N GLU A 115 -16.28 22.58 -0.89
CA GLU A 115 -15.81 23.36 0.27
C GLU A 115 -15.47 24.80 -0.09
N GLU A 116 -14.87 25.04 -1.26
CA GLU A 116 -14.58 26.40 -1.73
C GLU A 116 -15.86 27.20 -2.05
N TYR A 117 -16.89 26.54 -2.59
CA TYR A 117 -18.21 27.16 -2.78
C TYR A 117 -18.85 27.53 -1.44
N ARG A 118 -18.81 26.61 -0.45
CA ARG A 118 -19.33 26.87 0.90
C ARG A 118 -18.61 28.03 1.61
N LYS A 119 -17.29 28.12 1.47
CA LYS A 119 -16.50 29.27 2.00
C LYS A 119 -16.97 30.60 1.39
N LYS A 120 -17.34 30.59 0.10
CA LYS A 120 -17.86 31.73 -0.61
C LYS A 120 -19.36 31.94 -0.39
N LYS A 121 -20.02 31.12 0.48
CA LYS A 121 -21.46 31.12 0.76
C LYS A 121 -22.32 30.91 -0.50
N LYS A 122 -21.81 30.12 -1.45
CA LYS A 122 -22.52 29.69 -2.66
C LYS A 122 -22.93 28.22 -2.53
N ASN A 123 -24.05 27.86 -3.16
CA ASN A 123 -24.52 26.50 -3.31
C ASN A 123 -24.06 25.97 -4.66
N LYS A 124 -23.36 24.81 -4.68
CA LYS A 124 -22.94 24.17 -5.93
C LYS A 124 -24.11 23.76 -6.82
N ASP A 125 -25.24 23.40 -6.20
CA ASP A 125 -26.44 22.95 -6.91
C ASP A 125 -27.16 24.08 -7.72
N GLU A 126 -26.74 25.32 -7.51
CA GLU A 126 -27.21 26.50 -8.25
C GLU A 126 -26.30 26.85 -9.44
N VAL A 127 -25.20 26.14 -9.61
CA VAL A 127 -24.23 26.37 -10.69
C VAL A 127 -24.47 25.36 -11.82
N PRO A 128 -24.35 25.77 -13.12
CA PRO A 128 -24.42 24.81 -14.21
C PRO A 128 -23.42 23.66 -14.03
N ALA A 129 -23.89 22.41 -14.16
CA ALA A 129 -23.10 21.24 -13.89
C ALA A 129 -21.77 21.18 -14.68
N ARG A 130 -21.79 21.63 -15.94
CA ARG A 130 -20.61 21.74 -16.79
C ARG A 130 -19.54 22.70 -16.23
N GLU A 131 -19.96 23.84 -15.69
CA GLU A 131 -19.08 24.83 -15.07
C GLU A 131 -18.42 24.23 -13.79
N PHE A 132 -19.24 23.62 -12.95
CA PHE A 132 -18.75 22.94 -11.75
C PHE A 132 -17.75 21.80 -12.07
N ARG A 133 -18.05 20.96 -13.08
CA ARG A 133 -17.13 19.91 -13.53
C ARG A 133 -15.81 20.45 -14.10
N ALA A 134 -15.87 21.59 -14.81
CA ALA A 134 -14.64 22.24 -15.29
C ALA A 134 -13.73 22.70 -14.13
N GLU A 135 -14.33 23.21 -13.04
CA GLU A 135 -13.57 23.57 -11.84
C GLU A 135 -12.96 22.32 -11.14
N CYS A 136 -13.69 21.20 -11.08
CA CYS A 136 -13.18 19.94 -10.56
C CYS A 136 -12.00 19.43 -11.39
N ARG A 137 -12.10 19.47 -12.72
CA ARG A 137 -11.04 19.10 -13.65
C ARG A 137 -9.78 19.97 -13.46
N ALA A 138 -9.96 21.28 -13.35
CA ALA A 138 -8.87 22.21 -13.12
C ALA A 138 -8.20 22.00 -11.74
N TYR A 139 -8.98 21.69 -10.72
CA TYR A 139 -8.47 21.33 -9.40
C TYR A 139 -7.62 20.07 -9.44
N ALA A 140 -8.12 19.01 -10.08
CA ALA A 140 -7.38 17.76 -10.24
C ALA A 140 -6.07 17.97 -11.01
N GLN A 141 -6.12 18.70 -12.15
CA GLN A 141 -4.92 18.98 -12.94
C GLN A 141 -3.84 19.70 -12.13
N LYS A 142 -4.21 20.68 -11.33
CA LYS A 142 -3.28 21.37 -10.42
C LYS A 142 -2.55 20.39 -9.53
N TRP A 143 -3.26 19.44 -8.91
CA TRP A 143 -2.64 18.49 -8.00
C TRP A 143 -1.84 17.40 -8.71
N VAL A 144 -2.22 17.01 -9.91
CA VAL A 144 -1.38 16.17 -10.79
C VAL A 144 -0.02 16.84 -10.99
N ASP A 145 -0.01 18.11 -11.36
CA ASP A 145 1.24 18.85 -11.63
C ASP A 145 2.11 18.98 -10.37
N VAL A 146 1.50 19.26 -9.21
CA VAL A 146 2.23 19.38 -7.93
C VAL A 146 2.81 18.03 -7.51
N GLN A 147 2.00 16.98 -7.48
CA GLN A 147 2.46 15.65 -7.04
C GLN A 147 3.50 15.08 -7.99
N ARG A 148 3.39 15.31 -9.30
CA ARG A 148 4.40 14.92 -10.29
C ARG A 148 5.78 15.47 -9.92
N GLU A 149 5.89 16.77 -9.65
CA GLU A 149 7.16 17.38 -9.29
C GLU A 149 7.70 16.89 -7.94
N GLN A 150 6.82 16.60 -6.98
CA GLN A 150 7.19 16.02 -5.70
C GLN A 150 7.74 14.58 -5.84
N LEU A 151 7.13 13.76 -6.68
CA LEU A 151 7.58 12.39 -6.95
C LEU A 151 8.87 12.37 -7.77
N LYS A 152 9.03 13.27 -8.74
CA LYS A 152 10.31 13.45 -9.45
C LYS A 152 11.43 13.85 -8.48
N ARG A 153 11.13 14.75 -7.53
CA ARG A 153 12.10 15.18 -6.50
C ARG A 153 12.52 14.03 -5.59
N LEU A 154 11.65 13.03 -5.38
CA LEU A 154 11.94 11.80 -4.64
C LEU A 154 12.89 10.86 -5.40
N GLY A 155 13.17 11.14 -6.66
CA GLY A 155 14.04 10.33 -7.54
C GLY A 155 13.32 9.18 -8.25
N VAL A 156 12.00 9.18 -8.27
CA VAL A 156 11.21 8.18 -9.01
C VAL A 156 11.38 8.41 -10.51
N LEU A 157 11.77 7.37 -11.23
CA LEU A 157 12.00 7.40 -12.67
C LEU A 157 10.80 6.82 -13.42
N GLY A 158 10.23 7.59 -14.36
CA GLY A 158 9.03 7.19 -15.10
C GLY A 158 8.73 8.11 -16.28
N ASP A 159 7.72 7.77 -17.06
CA ASP A 159 7.18 8.60 -18.14
C ASP A 159 6.33 9.76 -17.60
N TRP A 160 6.98 10.76 -17.03
CA TRP A 160 6.35 11.91 -16.43
C TRP A 160 5.68 12.85 -17.42
N ASP A 161 6.05 12.78 -18.70
CA ASP A 161 5.52 13.63 -19.75
C ASP A 161 4.20 13.07 -20.33
N HIS A 162 3.98 11.77 -20.20
CA HIS A 162 2.77 11.09 -20.68
C HIS A 162 2.10 10.25 -19.59
N PRO A 163 1.73 10.85 -18.44
CA PRO A 163 1.01 10.12 -17.40
C PRO A 163 -0.38 9.72 -17.90
N TYR A 164 -1.00 8.74 -17.25
CA TYR A 164 -2.41 8.48 -17.45
C TYR A 164 -3.27 9.21 -16.42
N LEU A 165 -4.37 9.77 -16.86
CA LEU A 165 -5.36 10.47 -16.01
C LEU A 165 -6.73 9.85 -16.26
N THR A 166 -7.45 9.47 -15.20
CA THR A 166 -8.82 8.93 -15.37
C THR A 166 -9.76 9.93 -16.01
N MET A 167 -9.46 11.25 -15.92
CA MET A 167 -10.22 12.33 -16.55
C MET A 167 -9.84 12.64 -18.00
N ASP A 168 -8.88 11.94 -18.59
CA ASP A 168 -8.61 12.06 -20.02
C ASP A 168 -9.81 11.53 -20.82
N PHE A 169 -10.23 12.22 -21.87
CA PHE A 169 -11.41 11.83 -22.65
C PHE A 169 -11.30 10.42 -23.23
N GLN A 170 -10.09 9.97 -23.57
CA GLN A 170 -9.83 8.59 -23.97
C GLN A 170 -10.06 7.61 -22.83
N ALA A 171 -9.62 7.94 -21.62
CA ALA A 171 -9.85 7.15 -20.43
C ALA A 171 -11.35 7.10 -20.09
N GLU A 172 -12.00 8.27 -20.02
CA GLU A 172 -13.45 8.35 -19.80
C GLU A 172 -14.25 7.52 -20.81
N ALA A 173 -13.88 7.57 -22.10
CA ALA A 173 -14.53 6.77 -23.14
C ALA A 173 -14.29 5.26 -22.98
N THR A 174 -13.11 4.85 -22.50
CA THR A 174 -12.82 3.43 -22.28
C THR A 174 -13.54 2.93 -21.02
N ILE A 175 -13.60 3.72 -19.95
CA ILE A 175 -14.35 3.41 -18.72
C ILE A 175 -15.84 3.20 -19.08
N VAL A 176 -16.43 4.11 -19.90
CA VAL A 176 -17.79 3.94 -20.44
C VAL A 176 -17.89 2.66 -21.24
N GLY A 177 -16.90 2.36 -22.07
CA GLY A 177 -16.86 1.12 -22.84
C GLY A 177 -16.86 -0.14 -21.96
N GLU A 178 -16.10 -0.14 -20.87
CA GLU A 178 -16.10 -1.24 -19.89
C GLU A 178 -17.46 -1.40 -19.22
N LEU A 179 -18.09 -0.31 -18.77
CA LEU A 179 -19.47 -0.34 -18.25
C LEU A 179 -20.45 -0.95 -19.25
N LEU A 180 -20.37 -0.55 -20.50
CA LEU A 180 -21.28 -1.02 -21.53
C LEU A 180 -21.09 -2.51 -21.83
N LYS A 181 -19.90 -3.08 -21.64
CA LYS A 181 -19.68 -4.55 -21.69
C LYS A 181 -20.46 -5.26 -20.58
N PHE A 182 -20.51 -4.72 -19.36
CA PHE A 182 -21.36 -5.25 -18.29
C PHE A 182 -22.83 -5.20 -18.65
N ALA A 183 -23.29 -4.14 -19.29
CA ALA A 183 -24.66 -3.99 -19.74
C ALA A 183 -25.00 -5.00 -20.85
N GLU A 184 -24.15 -5.13 -21.86
CA GLU A 184 -24.33 -6.06 -22.99
C GLU A 184 -24.31 -7.52 -22.55
N SER A 185 -23.49 -7.87 -21.57
CA SER A 185 -23.40 -9.23 -21.02
C SER A 185 -24.50 -9.55 -19.99
N GLY A 186 -25.40 -8.61 -19.68
CA GLY A 186 -26.43 -8.79 -18.65
C GLY A 186 -25.90 -8.79 -17.20
N GLN A 187 -24.64 -8.40 -17.01
CA GLN A 187 -23.99 -8.30 -15.70
C GLN A 187 -24.21 -6.93 -15.04
N LEU A 188 -25.35 -6.32 -15.33
CA LEU A 188 -25.79 -5.07 -14.71
C LEU A 188 -27.30 -5.12 -14.50
N TYR A 189 -27.79 -4.59 -13.39
CA TYR A 189 -29.23 -4.45 -13.15
C TYR A 189 -29.54 -3.23 -12.32
N ARG A 190 -30.77 -2.71 -12.48
CA ARG A 190 -31.33 -1.67 -11.62
C ARG A 190 -32.21 -2.33 -10.57
N GLY A 191 -32.01 -1.94 -9.29
CA GLY A 191 -32.81 -2.46 -8.17
C GLY A 191 -32.85 -1.48 -7.02
N ALA A 192 -33.87 -1.61 -6.17
CA ALA A 192 -33.93 -0.89 -4.90
C ALA A 192 -33.53 -1.87 -3.79
N LYS A 193 -32.42 -1.59 -3.11
CA LYS A 193 -31.93 -2.33 -1.95
C LYS A 193 -31.41 -1.32 -0.92
N PRO A 194 -31.39 -1.65 0.37
CA PRO A 194 -30.67 -0.87 1.36
C PRO A 194 -29.20 -0.80 0.99
N VAL A 195 -28.68 0.40 0.86
CA VAL A 195 -27.25 0.66 0.62
C VAL A 195 -26.71 1.60 1.67
N MET A 196 -25.42 1.54 1.93
CA MET A 196 -24.74 2.53 2.76
C MET A 196 -24.90 3.91 2.11
N TRP A 197 -25.43 4.85 2.87
CA TRP A 197 -25.81 6.18 2.38
C TRP A 197 -25.30 7.29 3.29
N SER A 198 -24.70 8.28 2.73
CA SER A 198 -24.36 9.51 3.45
C SER A 198 -25.45 10.57 3.30
N PRO A 199 -26.14 10.96 4.38
CA PRO A 199 -27.11 12.05 4.33
C PRO A 199 -26.47 13.43 4.09
N VAL A 200 -25.16 13.57 4.37
CA VAL A 200 -24.43 14.83 4.19
C VAL A 200 -23.97 14.99 2.75
N GLU A 201 -23.39 13.96 2.17
CA GLU A 201 -22.97 13.93 0.77
C GLU A 201 -24.15 13.64 -0.18
N LYS A 202 -25.26 13.11 0.35
CA LYS A 202 -26.49 12.74 -0.40
C LYS A 202 -26.21 11.72 -1.51
N THR A 203 -25.41 10.71 -1.19
CA THR A 203 -25.02 9.68 -2.16
C THR A 203 -24.83 8.33 -1.47
N ALA A 204 -24.95 7.25 -2.26
CA ALA A 204 -24.53 5.93 -1.86
C ALA A 204 -23.00 5.89 -1.67
N LEU A 205 -22.53 5.03 -0.77
CA LEU A 205 -21.13 4.79 -0.48
C LEU A 205 -20.79 3.31 -0.69
N ALA A 206 -19.60 3.06 -1.23
CA ALA A 206 -19.01 1.73 -1.20
C ALA A 206 -18.43 1.44 0.20
N GLU A 207 -18.21 0.16 0.51
CA GLU A 207 -17.59 -0.26 1.77
C GLU A 207 -16.21 0.37 1.99
N ALA A 208 -15.42 0.56 0.92
CA ALA A 208 -14.11 1.23 0.97
C ALA A 208 -14.18 2.74 1.29
N GLU A 209 -15.37 3.33 1.21
CA GLU A 209 -15.62 4.74 1.51
C GLU A 209 -16.17 4.97 2.93
N VAL A 210 -16.22 3.90 3.75
CA VAL A 210 -16.75 3.92 5.10
C VAL A 210 -15.63 3.60 6.10
N GLU A 211 -15.55 4.41 7.15
CA GLU A 211 -14.69 4.19 8.31
C GLU A 211 -15.55 3.91 9.53
N TYR A 212 -15.06 3.05 10.41
CA TYR A 212 -15.77 2.70 11.63
C TYR A 212 -15.17 3.47 12.81
N GLU A 213 -16.01 4.16 13.56
CA GLU A 213 -15.63 4.91 14.76
C GLU A 213 -16.38 4.40 15.97
N ASP A 214 -15.70 4.32 17.11
CA ASP A 214 -16.34 3.98 18.38
C ASP A 214 -17.13 5.18 18.88
N ILE A 215 -18.44 4.98 19.00
CA ILE A 215 -19.37 6.02 19.44
C ILE A 215 -20.21 5.55 20.61
N VAL A 216 -20.89 6.50 21.23
CA VAL A 216 -21.97 6.24 22.21
C VAL A 216 -23.29 6.60 21.54
N SER A 217 -24.22 5.64 21.50
CA SER A 217 -25.56 5.81 20.92
C SER A 217 -26.66 5.70 21.98
N THR A 218 -27.79 6.26 21.65
CA THR A 218 -29.03 5.99 22.39
C THR A 218 -29.49 4.56 22.11
N GLN A 219 -29.79 3.80 23.14
CA GLN A 219 -30.47 2.53 23.04
C GLN A 219 -31.89 2.66 23.58
N VAL A 220 -32.84 1.97 22.98
CA VAL A 220 -34.25 1.98 23.39
C VAL A 220 -34.83 0.58 23.39
N ASP A 221 -35.64 0.27 24.40
CA ASP A 221 -36.56 -0.88 24.44
C ASP A 221 -37.94 -0.38 24.12
N VAL A 222 -38.56 -0.94 23.07
CA VAL A 222 -39.88 -0.49 22.58
C VAL A 222 -40.88 -1.67 22.56
N ALA A 223 -42.03 -1.46 23.13
CA ALA A 223 -43.12 -2.45 23.29
C ALA A 223 -44.13 -2.35 22.15
N PHE A 224 -44.40 -3.49 21.50
CA PHE A 224 -45.40 -3.67 20.48
C PHE A 224 -46.52 -4.58 21.06
N GLU A 225 -47.75 -4.10 21.17
CA GLU A 225 -48.86 -4.87 21.72
C GLU A 225 -49.30 -5.99 20.77
N VAL A 226 -49.40 -7.20 21.27
CA VAL A 226 -49.98 -8.34 20.53
C VAL A 226 -51.47 -8.14 20.42
N ILE A 227 -51.99 -7.96 19.22
CA ILE A 227 -53.45 -7.75 18.96
C ILE A 227 -54.12 -8.99 18.38
N GLU A 228 -53.32 -9.91 17.79
CA GLU A 228 -53.81 -11.17 17.24
C GLU A 228 -52.71 -12.23 17.42
N ALA A 229 -53.05 -13.40 17.93
CA ALA A 229 -52.14 -14.54 18.05
C ALA A 229 -52.95 -15.85 18.05
N GLY A 230 -52.24 -16.94 17.66
CA GLY A 230 -52.81 -18.29 17.75
C GLY A 230 -53.10 -18.72 19.17
N ASP A 231 -52.31 -18.28 20.16
CA ASP A 231 -52.54 -18.46 21.59
C ASP A 231 -53.21 -17.21 22.17
N PRO A 232 -54.48 -17.30 22.67
CA PRO A 232 -55.20 -16.18 23.24
C PRO A 232 -54.52 -15.53 24.46
N ASP A 233 -53.69 -16.27 25.22
CA ASP A 233 -52.98 -15.76 26.39
C ASP A 233 -51.91 -14.75 26.06
N LEU A 234 -51.46 -14.70 24.78
CA LEU A 234 -50.54 -13.72 24.27
C LEU A 234 -51.18 -12.39 23.93
N VAL A 235 -52.48 -12.36 23.66
CA VAL A 235 -53.17 -11.12 23.28
C VAL A 235 -53.16 -10.12 24.44
N GLY A 236 -52.75 -8.88 24.14
CA GLY A 236 -52.54 -7.82 25.12
C GLY A 236 -51.21 -7.92 25.87
N ALA A 237 -50.37 -8.91 25.59
CA ALA A 237 -48.95 -8.87 25.97
C ALA A 237 -48.14 -7.99 25.01
N PHE A 238 -46.92 -7.64 25.39
CA PHE A 238 -46.07 -6.76 24.62
C PHE A 238 -44.80 -7.51 24.17
N VAL A 239 -44.59 -7.61 22.87
CA VAL A 239 -43.30 -7.99 22.31
C VAL A 239 -42.36 -6.79 22.44
N VAL A 240 -41.22 -6.99 23.09
CA VAL A 240 -40.22 -5.91 23.27
C VAL A 240 -39.11 -6.07 22.25
N ILE A 241 -38.86 -5.02 21.51
CA ILE A 241 -37.65 -4.91 20.62
C ILE A 241 -36.67 -3.97 21.25
N TRP A 242 -35.41 -4.19 20.92
CA TRP A 242 -34.30 -3.32 21.30
C TRP A 242 -33.59 -2.81 20.06
N THR A 243 -33.25 -1.50 20.05
CA THR A 243 -32.49 -0.90 18.94
C THR A 243 -31.61 0.27 19.43
N THR A 244 -30.51 0.51 18.70
CA THR A 244 -29.64 1.67 18.87
C THR A 244 -29.93 2.77 17.85
N THR A 245 -30.93 2.56 17.01
CA THR A 245 -31.35 3.49 15.94
C THR A 245 -32.84 3.84 16.10
N PRO A 246 -33.22 4.66 17.09
CA PRO A 246 -34.63 4.97 17.37
C PRO A 246 -35.40 5.50 16.14
N TRP A 247 -34.69 6.19 15.25
CA TRP A 247 -35.24 6.75 14.02
C TRP A 247 -35.74 5.68 13.02
N THR A 248 -35.44 4.41 13.18
CA THR A 248 -36.00 3.34 12.32
C THR A 248 -37.36 2.83 12.81
N ILE A 249 -37.75 3.10 14.06
CA ILE A 249 -39.06 2.71 14.59
C ILE A 249 -40.22 3.29 13.79
N PRO A 250 -40.22 4.60 13.39
CA PRO A 250 -41.30 5.17 12.55
C PRO A 250 -41.47 4.54 11.18
N VAL A 251 -40.55 3.72 10.74
CA VAL A 251 -40.59 3.01 9.43
C VAL A 251 -40.67 1.49 9.59
N ASN A 252 -40.94 1.02 10.84
CA ASN A 252 -41.13 -0.39 11.13
C ASN A 252 -42.30 -0.97 10.35
N GLN A 253 -42.15 -2.17 9.77
CA GLN A 253 -43.22 -2.86 9.05
C GLN A 253 -43.52 -4.26 9.57
N ALA A 254 -42.62 -4.88 10.32
CA ALA A 254 -42.76 -6.20 10.91
C ALA A 254 -41.90 -6.35 12.14
N VAL A 255 -42.01 -7.46 12.86
CA VAL A 255 -41.06 -7.88 13.90
C VAL A 255 -40.66 -9.32 13.65
N ALA A 256 -39.32 -9.58 13.62
CA ALA A 256 -38.79 -10.92 13.46
C ALA A 256 -38.64 -11.62 14.83
N TYR A 257 -38.84 -12.94 14.82
CA TYR A 257 -38.60 -13.83 15.96
C TYR A 257 -37.78 -15.05 15.54
N GLY A 258 -36.97 -15.60 16.43
CA GLY A 258 -36.27 -16.86 16.20
C GLY A 258 -37.20 -18.06 16.46
N PRO A 259 -37.51 -18.89 15.44
CA PRO A 259 -38.51 -19.98 15.59
C PRO A 259 -38.10 -21.01 16.64
N HIS A 260 -36.80 -21.19 16.88
CA HIS A 260 -36.25 -22.17 17.82
C HIS A 260 -35.89 -21.58 19.19
N ILE A 261 -36.01 -20.27 19.38
CA ILE A 261 -35.70 -19.57 20.62
C ILE A 261 -36.83 -19.77 21.63
N ASP A 262 -36.47 -19.92 22.91
CA ASP A 262 -37.39 -19.94 24.05
C ASP A 262 -37.62 -18.50 24.52
N TYR A 263 -38.90 -18.12 24.62
CA TYR A 263 -39.33 -16.82 25.10
C TYR A 263 -40.09 -16.95 26.39
N HIS A 264 -39.91 -15.99 27.29
CA HIS A 264 -40.62 -15.86 28.52
C HIS A 264 -41.70 -14.78 28.41
N LEU A 265 -42.90 -15.10 28.82
CA LEU A 265 -43.92 -14.11 29.17
C LEU A 265 -43.76 -13.76 30.65
N ILE A 266 -43.28 -12.55 30.88
CA ILE A 266 -42.99 -12.02 32.23
C ILE A 266 -43.93 -10.86 32.56
N GLU A 267 -44.23 -10.62 33.83
CA GLU A 267 -44.93 -9.43 34.28
C GLU A 267 -43.99 -8.54 35.10
N ALA A 268 -43.96 -7.26 34.72
CA ALA A 268 -43.26 -6.20 35.40
C ALA A 268 -44.07 -4.90 35.26
N ASP A 269 -44.22 -4.13 36.33
CA ASP A 269 -45.00 -2.88 36.39
C ASP A 269 -46.48 -3.04 35.93
N GLY A 270 -47.07 -4.22 36.16
CA GLY A 270 -48.45 -4.50 35.74
C GLY A 270 -48.60 -4.65 34.22
N ARG A 271 -47.55 -4.84 33.47
CA ARG A 271 -47.54 -5.15 32.03
C ARG A 271 -46.89 -6.49 31.77
N ARG A 272 -47.39 -7.22 30.80
CA ARG A 272 -46.87 -8.51 30.36
C ARG A 272 -45.95 -8.32 29.17
N TYR A 273 -44.70 -8.73 29.32
CA TYR A 273 -43.65 -8.58 28.28
C TYR A 273 -43.16 -9.93 27.78
N LEU A 274 -42.96 -10.04 26.48
CA LEU A 274 -42.31 -11.18 25.83
C LEU A 274 -40.86 -10.83 25.54
N VAL A 275 -39.94 -11.65 26.04
CA VAL A 275 -38.48 -11.50 25.90
C VAL A 275 -37.86 -12.88 25.82
N ALA A 276 -36.81 -13.08 24.99
CA ALA A 276 -36.07 -14.33 24.94
C ALA A 276 -35.48 -14.69 26.33
N GLU A 277 -35.58 -15.96 26.73
CA GLU A 277 -35.17 -16.43 28.06
C GLU A 277 -33.78 -15.94 28.50
N PRO A 278 -32.69 -16.08 27.69
CA PRO A 278 -31.37 -15.65 28.13
C PRO A 278 -31.22 -14.13 28.32
N LEU A 279 -32.12 -13.33 27.74
CA LEU A 279 -32.10 -11.88 27.73
C LEU A 279 -32.98 -11.20 28.76
N VAL A 280 -33.79 -11.97 29.49
CA VAL A 280 -34.71 -11.46 30.51
C VAL A 280 -33.98 -10.63 31.56
N ALA A 281 -32.87 -11.14 32.12
CA ALA A 281 -32.14 -10.43 33.17
C ALA A 281 -31.58 -9.08 32.67
N GLY A 282 -31.03 -9.02 31.46
CA GLY A 282 -30.54 -7.79 30.85
C GLY A 282 -31.65 -6.78 30.55
N PHE A 283 -32.82 -7.26 30.11
CA PHE A 283 -34.00 -6.44 29.92
C PHE A 283 -34.50 -5.82 31.23
N LEU A 284 -34.64 -6.63 32.29
CA LEU A 284 -35.06 -6.16 33.61
C LEU A 284 -34.10 -5.14 34.20
N GLN A 285 -32.80 -5.32 34.03
CA GLN A 285 -31.80 -4.34 34.44
C GLN A 285 -32.01 -2.98 33.76
N ARG A 286 -32.29 -2.98 32.43
CA ARG A 286 -32.59 -1.73 31.69
C ARG A 286 -33.92 -1.11 32.14
N LEU A 287 -34.84 -1.92 32.56
CA LEU A 287 -36.11 -1.48 33.13
C LEU A 287 -35.98 -0.95 34.57
N GLY A 288 -34.90 -1.28 35.28
CA GLY A 288 -34.65 -0.89 36.67
C GLY A 288 -35.28 -1.84 37.70
N HIS A 289 -35.54 -3.09 37.33
CA HIS A 289 -36.13 -4.13 38.14
C HIS A 289 -35.14 -5.25 38.48
N GLU A 290 -35.25 -5.79 39.70
CA GLU A 290 -34.45 -6.95 40.13
C GLU A 290 -35.21 -8.26 40.09
N SER A 291 -36.55 -8.21 39.97
CA SER A 291 -37.45 -9.38 39.98
C SER A 291 -38.64 -9.21 39.04
N HIS A 292 -39.20 -10.31 38.63
CA HIS A 292 -40.38 -10.38 37.77
C HIS A 292 -41.24 -11.61 38.12
N ASP A 293 -42.48 -11.59 37.71
CA ASP A 293 -43.34 -12.76 37.73
C ASP A 293 -43.30 -13.46 36.38
N LEU A 294 -42.90 -14.73 36.36
CA LEU A 294 -42.88 -15.55 35.15
C LEU A 294 -44.27 -16.20 34.99
N HIS A 295 -44.97 -15.88 33.90
CA HIS A 295 -46.26 -16.51 33.59
C HIS A 295 -46.06 -17.87 32.93
N PHE A 296 -45.34 -17.91 31.80
CA PHE A 296 -45.00 -19.15 31.11
C PHE A 296 -43.89 -18.93 30.08
N MET A 297 -43.39 -20.06 29.58
CA MET A 297 -42.38 -20.11 28.50
C MET A 297 -43.05 -20.57 27.21
N ILE A 298 -42.61 -20.01 26.08
CA ILE A 298 -43.15 -20.34 24.76
C ILE A 298 -42.02 -20.44 23.73
N LYS A 299 -42.13 -21.38 22.82
CA LYS A 299 -41.25 -21.48 21.65
C LYS A 299 -41.64 -20.47 20.61
N GLY A 300 -40.61 -19.91 19.91
CA GLY A 300 -40.79 -18.91 18.84
C GLY A 300 -41.79 -19.30 17.76
N VAL A 301 -41.89 -20.59 17.40
CA VAL A 301 -42.87 -21.09 16.43
C VAL A 301 -44.32 -20.75 16.77
N ALA A 302 -44.68 -20.50 18.05
CA ALA A 302 -46.02 -20.12 18.47
C ALA A 302 -46.41 -18.68 18.06
N PHE A 303 -45.44 -17.87 17.61
CA PHE A 303 -45.70 -16.52 17.05
C PHE A 303 -46.11 -16.54 15.59
N GLU A 304 -46.17 -17.70 14.95
CA GLU A 304 -46.64 -17.80 13.58
C GLU A 304 -48.05 -17.20 13.41
N GLY A 305 -48.19 -16.27 12.45
CA GLY A 305 -49.47 -15.60 12.19
C GLY A 305 -49.83 -14.48 13.17
N ALA A 306 -49.04 -14.27 14.22
CA ALA A 306 -49.31 -13.19 15.18
C ALA A 306 -49.15 -11.81 14.55
N ARG A 307 -49.93 -10.86 15.07
CA ARG A 307 -49.92 -9.47 14.63
C ARG A 307 -49.82 -8.54 15.81
N LEU A 308 -49.02 -7.48 15.60
CA LEU A 308 -48.73 -6.48 16.62
C LEU A 308 -49.32 -5.13 16.24
N ARG A 309 -49.57 -4.31 17.26
CA ARG A 309 -49.90 -2.89 17.09
C ARG A 309 -48.61 -2.08 17.12
N HIS A 310 -48.43 -1.23 16.11
CA HIS A 310 -47.32 -0.31 16.08
C HIS A 310 -47.41 0.70 17.25
N PRO A 311 -46.33 0.96 18.02
CA PRO A 311 -46.39 1.87 19.16
C PRO A 311 -46.83 3.30 18.79
N MET A 312 -46.57 3.72 17.56
CA MET A 312 -47.02 5.05 17.05
C MET A 312 -48.35 4.99 16.28
N HIS A 313 -49.21 3.98 16.51
CA HIS A 313 -50.46 3.77 15.78
C HIS A 313 -51.41 4.97 15.82
N HIS A 314 -51.32 5.84 16.82
CA HIS A 314 -52.08 7.07 16.97
C HIS A 314 -51.89 8.06 15.81
N LEU A 315 -50.79 7.93 15.06
CA LEU A 315 -50.51 8.75 13.86
C LEU A 315 -51.37 8.35 12.65
N GLY A 316 -52.11 7.23 12.72
CA GLY A 316 -53.03 6.81 11.65
C GLY A 316 -52.31 6.19 10.42
N ASP A 317 -53.03 5.98 9.35
CA ASP A 317 -52.57 5.51 8.03
C ASP A 317 -51.55 4.36 8.09
N PHE A 318 -50.28 4.59 7.70
CA PHE A 318 -49.19 3.63 7.72
C PHE A 318 -49.00 3.03 9.14
N PHE A 319 -49.06 3.88 10.16
CA PHE A 319 -48.78 3.47 11.57
C PHE A 319 -49.93 2.65 12.17
N ALA A 320 -51.16 2.81 11.69
CA ALA A 320 -52.32 2.05 12.16
C ALA A 320 -52.39 0.62 11.62
N ARG A 321 -51.60 0.29 10.58
CA ARG A 321 -51.56 -1.06 10.00
C ARG A 321 -50.97 -2.05 11.01
N PRO A 322 -51.59 -3.27 11.20
CA PRO A 322 -50.98 -4.32 12.02
C PRO A 322 -49.58 -4.73 11.49
N ARG A 323 -48.65 -5.03 12.39
CA ARG A 323 -47.31 -5.53 12.11
C ARG A 323 -47.30 -7.05 12.22
N PRO A 324 -47.03 -7.80 11.13
CA PRO A 324 -46.88 -9.24 11.20
C PRO A 324 -45.62 -9.61 11.98
N MET A 325 -45.68 -10.76 12.67
CA MET A 325 -44.47 -11.40 13.17
C MET A 325 -43.93 -12.39 12.14
N LEU A 326 -42.66 -12.37 11.89
CA LEU A 326 -41.99 -13.14 10.84
C LEU A 326 -40.91 -14.04 11.46
N ALA A 327 -40.82 -15.30 11.03
CA ALA A 327 -39.73 -16.19 11.41
C ALA A 327 -38.43 -15.76 10.73
N GLY A 328 -37.35 -15.50 11.50
CA GLY A 328 -36.01 -15.09 10.99
C GLY A 328 -34.91 -15.90 11.67
N GLU A 329 -34.18 -16.68 10.90
CA GLU A 329 -33.06 -17.51 11.41
C GLU A 329 -31.85 -16.64 11.90
N PHE A 330 -31.78 -15.39 11.50
CA PHE A 330 -30.75 -14.44 11.93
C PHE A 330 -30.99 -13.86 13.34
N VAL A 331 -32.15 -14.12 13.92
CA VAL A 331 -32.48 -13.66 15.28
C VAL A 331 -31.63 -14.42 16.30
N THR A 332 -30.81 -13.68 17.07
CA THR A 332 -29.95 -14.24 18.11
C THR A 332 -30.35 -13.82 19.52
N VAL A 333 -29.66 -14.41 20.49
CA VAL A 333 -29.84 -14.10 21.93
C VAL A 333 -28.57 -13.51 22.54
N ASP A 334 -27.68 -12.96 21.72
CA ASP A 334 -26.42 -12.37 22.17
C ASP A 334 -26.61 -10.96 22.77
N SER A 335 -27.66 -10.26 22.32
CA SER A 335 -27.99 -8.92 22.80
C SER A 335 -29.46 -8.59 22.54
N GLY A 336 -29.96 -7.51 23.17
CA GLY A 336 -31.32 -7.02 22.96
C GLY A 336 -32.38 -7.75 23.74
N THR A 337 -33.39 -8.29 23.04
CA THR A 337 -34.59 -8.92 23.64
C THR A 337 -34.97 -10.25 22.97
N GLY A 338 -34.25 -10.66 21.90
CA GLY A 338 -34.59 -11.85 21.11
C GLY A 338 -35.71 -11.61 20.08
N PHE A 339 -36.09 -10.36 19.88
CA PHE A 339 -36.95 -9.91 18.79
C PHE A 339 -36.25 -8.78 18.02
N VAL A 340 -36.41 -8.77 16.72
CA VAL A 340 -35.82 -7.74 15.85
C VAL A 340 -36.93 -6.98 15.12
N HIS A 341 -36.98 -5.67 15.30
CA HIS A 341 -37.87 -4.86 14.50
C HIS A 341 -37.38 -4.78 13.05
N MET A 342 -38.30 -4.85 12.12
CA MET A 342 -37.99 -4.91 10.71
C MET A 342 -38.37 -3.59 10.01
N ALA A 343 -37.34 -2.93 9.46
CA ALA A 343 -37.48 -1.73 8.64
C ALA A 343 -36.79 -1.96 7.29
N PRO A 344 -37.50 -2.51 6.29
CA PRO A 344 -36.89 -2.98 5.02
C PRO A 344 -36.16 -1.88 4.23
N ASP A 345 -36.40 -0.62 4.56
CA ASP A 345 -35.65 0.52 4.00
C ASP A 345 -34.23 0.66 4.57
N HIS A 346 -33.93 0.07 5.75
CA HIS A 346 -32.77 0.44 6.55
C HIS A 346 -31.96 -0.75 7.09
N GLY A 347 -32.19 -1.96 6.60
CA GLY A 347 -31.45 -3.17 6.96
C GLY A 347 -31.46 -4.20 5.82
N GLU A 348 -30.38 -4.88 5.57
CA GLU A 348 -30.27 -5.90 4.51
C GLU A 348 -31.08 -7.14 4.85
N ASP A 349 -30.97 -7.65 6.09
CA ASP A 349 -31.76 -8.77 6.58
C ASP A 349 -33.24 -8.42 6.66
N ASP A 350 -33.56 -7.17 7.09
CA ASP A 350 -34.93 -6.64 7.13
C ASP A 350 -35.52 -6.63 5.72
N PHE A 351 -34.76 -6.15 4.74
CA PHE A 351 -35.20 -6.11 3.36
C PHE A 351 -35.45 -7.51 2.79
N ALA A 352 -34.52 -8.44 3.02
CA ALA A 352 -34.61 -9.80 2.51
C ALA A 352 -35.83 -10.54 3.09
N LEU A 353 -36.00 -10.51 4.41
CA LEU A 353 -37.13 -11.19 5.09
C LEU A 353 -38.47 -10.54 4.74
N CYS A 354 -38.55 -9.22 4.74
CA CYS A 354 -39.76 -8.48 4.37
C CYS A 354 -40.17 -8.76 2.92
N LYS A 355 -39.25 -8.71 1.99
CA LYS A 355 -39.49 -8.99 0.58
C LYS A 355 -39.96 -10.42 0.34
N ALA A 356 -39.37 -11.40 1.03
CA ALA A 356 -39.81 -12.81 0.97
C ALA A 356 -41.26 -12.97 1.45
N ASN A 357 -41.76 -12.06 2.27
CA ASN A 357 -43.13 -12.02 2.79
C ASN A 357 -44.02 -10.97 2.10
N GLY A 358 -43.60 -10.41 0.96
CA GLY A 358 -44.44 -9.48 0.17
C GLY A 358 -44.57 -8.08 0.79
N ILE A 359 -43.65 -7.70 1.68
CA ILE A 359 -43.57 -6.38 2.32
C ILE A 359 -42.51 -5.54 1.60
N GLU A 360 -42.94 -4.47 0.92
CA GLU A 360 -42.08 -3.60 0.15
C GLU A 360 -41.58 -2.39 0.97
N PRO A 361 -40.40 -1.81 0.64
CA PRO A 361 -39.93 -0.56 1.23
C PRO A 361 -40.91 0.60 1.05
N VAL A 362 -40.89 1.56 1.99
CA VAL A 362 -41.81 2.72 1.96
C VAL A 362 -41.10 4.03 1.57
N PHE A 363 -39.79 4.02 1.45
CA PHE A 363 -38.95 5.16 1.05
C PHE A 363 -39.23 6.44 1.86
N ALA A 364 -39.41 6.29 3.16
CA ALA A 364 -39.81 7.39 4.05
C ALA A 364 -38.70 8.39 4.32
N VAL A 365 -37.41 7.95 4.33
CA VAL A 365 -36.25 8.79 4.59
C VAL A 365 -35.63 9.22 3.26
N GLN A 366 -35.50 10.54 3.07
CA GLN A 366 -34.97 11.17 1.86
C GLN A 366 -33.43 11.14 1.84
N GLY A 367 -32.83 11.60 0.72
CA GLY A 367 -31.39 11.60 0.53
C GLY A 367 -30.59 12.46 1.53
N ASP A 368 -31.19 13.49 2.10
CA ASP A 368 -30.59 14.33 3.16
C ASP A 368 -30.83 13.80 4.57
N GLY A 369 -31.39 12.60 4.68
CA GLY A 369 -31.70 11.96 5.94
C GLY A 369 -32.95 12.47 6.65
N ARG A 370 -33.77 13.27 5.99
CA ARG A 370 -35.05 13.72 6.54
C ARG A 370 -36.18 12.80 6.15
N TYR A 371 -37.20 12.71 7.01
CA TYR A 371 -38.46 12.06 6.59
C TYR A 371 -39.16 12.89 5.56
N ARG A 372 -39.93 12.23 4.71
CA ARG A 372 -40.84 12.92 3.78
C ARG A 372 -41.83 13.81 4.54
N ASP A 373 -42.27 14.90 3.91
CA ASP A 373 -43.18 15.89 4.52
C ASP A 373 -44.52 15.30 4.93
N ASP A 374 -44.96 14.20 4.28
CA ASP A 374 -46.21 13.48 4.56
C ASP A 374 -46.08 12.39 5.63
N TRP A 375 -44.88 12.25 6.30
CA TRP A 375 -44.61 11.19 7.26
C TRP A 375 -44.97 11.59 8.69
N GLY A 376 -46.27 11.84 8.95
CA GLY A 376 -46.77 12.27 10.26
C GLY A 376 -46.07 13.58 10.72
N TRP A 377 -45.88 13.69 12.05
CA TRP A 377 -45.20 14.85 12.62
C TRP A 377 -43.69 14.86 12.33
N LEU A 378 -43.13 13.72 11.86
CA LEU A 378 -41.74 13.57 11.52
C LEU A 378 -41.34 14.31 10.26
N GLY A 379 -42.33 14.58 9.37
CA GLY A 379 -42.12 15.36 8.17
C GLY A 379 -41.64 16.78 8.48
N GLY A 380 -40.66 17.25 7.73
CA GLY A 380 -40.04 18.55 7.96
C GLY A 380 -39.12 18.70 9.15
N GLN A 381 -38.89 17.63 9.92
CA GLN A 381 -37.91 17.58 11.02
C GLN A 381 -36.48 17.50 10.49
N GLY A 382 -35.48 17.56 11.40
CA GLY A 382 -34.08 17.43 11.05
C GLY A 382 -33.69 16.05 10.51
N SER A 383 -32.40 15.92 10.10
CA SER A 383 -31.88 14.65 9.63
C SER A 383 -31.83 13.60 10.76
N VAL A 384 -32.09 12.34 10.41
CA VAL A 384 -32.05 11.18 11.33
C VAL A 384 -30.68 10.93 11.97
N ILE A 385 -29.60 11.46 11.40
CA ILE A 385 -28.27 11.38 12.01
C ILE A 385 -28.05 12.42 13.12
N ASN A 386 -28.99 13.35 13.34
CA ASN A 386 -28.88 14.35 14.41
C ASN A 386 -28.99 13.67 15.79
N PRO A 387 -27.98 13.76 16.67
CA PRO A 387 -28.01 13.14 17.98
C PRO A 387 -29.20 13.57 18.84
N LYS A 388 -29.63 14.83 18.74
CA LYS A 388 -30.78 15.36 19.51
C LYS A 388 -32.11 14.74 19.08
N PHE A 389 -32.22 14.33 17.83
CA PHE A 389 -33.42 13.68 17.32
C PHE A 389 -33.59 12.27 17.91
N ASN A 390 -32.47 11.61 18.17
CA ASN A 390 -32.40 10.24 18.70
C ASN A 390 -32.13 10.17 20.21
N ALA A 391 -32.08 11.30 20.93
CA ALA A 391 -31.81 11.31 22.35
C ALA A 391 -32.95 10.66 23.18
N PRO A 392 -32.68 10.17 24.40
CA PRO A 392 -33.73 9.62 25.27
C PRO A 392 -34.84 10.59 25.65
N ASP A 393 -34.56 11.90 25.59
CA ASP A 393 -35.46 13.03 25.69
C ASP A 393 -35.77 13.67 24.33
N GLY A 394 -35.37 13.04 23.23
CA GLY A 394 -35.65 13.50 21.89
C GLY A 394 -37.05 13.18 21.39
N PRO A 395 -37.48 13.83 20.27
CA PRO A 395 -38.88 13.81 19.86
C PRO A 395 -39.42 12.41 19.56
N ILE A 396 -38.61 11.46 19.08
CA ILE A 396 -39.09 10.08 18.86
C ILE A 396 -39.35 9.37 20.18
N CYS A 397 -38.43 9.46 21.13
CA CYS A 397 -38.60 8.85 22.44
C CYS A 397 -39.74 9.51 23.22
N GLU A 398 -39.97 10.82 23.06
CA GLU A 398 -41.10 11.51 23.70
C GLU A 398 -42.44 11.04 23.14
N ASP A 399 -42.58 10.89 21.83
CA ASP A 399 -43.78 10.37 21.19
C ASP A 399 -44.07 8.92 21.61
N LEU A 400 -43.05 8.06 21.56
CA LEU A 400 -43.16 6.66 22.04
C LEU A 400 -43.52 6.56 23.52
N ARG A 401 -43.00 7.47 24.35
CA ARG A 401 -43.33 7.54 25.80
C ARG A 401 -44.78 7.97 26.00
N ALA A 402 -45.23 8.99 25.28
CA ALA A 402 -46.60 9.48 25.34
C ALA A 402 -47.58 8.42 24.86
N ALA A 403 -47.24 7.63 23.87
CA ALA A 403 -48.02 6.49 23.37
C ALA A 403 -47.92 5.24 24.26
N GLY A 404 -47.09 5.24 25.31
CA GLY A 404 -46.89 4.09 26.18
C GLY A 404 -46.08 2.95 25.56
N GLY A 405 -45.42 3.18 24.45
CA GLY A 405 -44.59 2.18 23.76
C GLY A 405 -43.13 2.18 24.17
N LEU A 406 -42.59 3.30 24.70
CA LEU A 406 -41.23 3.32 25.22
C LEU A 406 -41.14 2.64 26.58
N VAL A 407 -40.32 1.59 26.68
CA VAL A 407 -40.09 0.83 27.90
C VAL A 407 -38.87 1.32 28.65
N ALA A 408 -37.75 1.45 27.96
CA ALA A 408 -36.51 1.98 28.51
C ALA A 408 -35.74 2.78 27.42
N ALA A 409 -34.94 3.75 27.87
CA ALA A 409 -34.04 4.51 26.98
C ALA A 409 -32.83 5.02 27.77
N SER A 410 -31.66 4.84 27.23
CA SER A 410 -30.41 5.40 27.78
C SER A 410 -29.44 5.80 26.66
N ALA A 411 -28.54 6.74 26.95
CA ALA A 411 -27.55 7.23 25.99
C ALA A 411 -26.12 6.79 26.39
N ASP A 412 -25.93 5.49 26.55
CA ASP A 412 -24.70 4.90 27.10
C ASP A 412 -24.17 3.69 26.33
N TYR A 413 -24.85 3.31 25.22
CA TYR A 413 -24.44 2.14 24.44
C TYR A 413 -23.22 2.45 23.57
N ARG A 414 -22.10 1.77 23.88
CA ARG A 414 -20.83 1.92 23.16
C ARG A 414 -20.73 0.85 22.08
N HIS A 415 -20.50 1.28 20.85
CA HIS A 415 -20.29 0.38 19.72
C HIS A 415 -19.55 1.07 18.58
N SER A 416 -19.03 0.28 17.67
CA SER A 416 -18.44 0.75 16.41
C SER A 416 -19.56 1.09 15.42
N TYR A 417 -19.49 2.26 14.76
CA TYR A 417 -20.53 2.75 13.85
C TYR A 417 -19.93 3.30 12.55
N PRO A 418 -20.55 3.03 11.40
CA PRO A 418 -20.03 3.48 10.10
C PRO A 418 -20.16 5.00 9.93
N HIS A 419 -19.07 5.62 9.47
CA HIS A 419 -18.98 7.04 9.14
C HIS A 419 -18.44 7.22 7.73
N SER A 420 -18.88 8.22 7.01
CA SER A 420 -18.30 8.60 5.73
C SER A 420 -16.83 9.01 5.90
N TRP A 421 -15.96 8.47 5.09
CA TRP A 421 -14.53 8.76 5.13
C TRP A 421 -14.21 10.24 4.87
N ARG A 422 -15.11 10.99 4.21
CA ARG A 422 -14.91 12.40 3.84
C ARG A 422 -15.52 13.38 4.83
N SER A 423 -16.83 13.29 5.02
CA SER A 423 -17.52 14.21 5.93
C SER A 423 -17.37 13.86 7.40
N LYS A 424 -16.93 12.62 7.69
CA LYS A 424 -16.91 12.04 9.04
C LYS A 424 -18.29 12.02 9.69
N ALA A 425 -19.35 12.12 8.90
CA ALA A 425 -20.73 12.05 9.34
C ALA A 425 -21.20 10.58 9.39
N LYS A 426 -22.17 10.30 10.26
CA LYS A 426 -22.80 8.99 10.35
C LYS A 426 -23.40 8.57 9.02
N VAL A 427 -23.16 7.32 8.65
CA VAL A 427 -23.77 6.62 7.52
C VAL A 427 -25.07 5.98 7.98
N ILE A 428 -26.05 5.92 7.10
CA ILE A 428 -27.29 5.15 7.30
C ILE A 428 -27.43 4.10 6.21
N TYR A 429 -28.16 3.03 6.45
CA TYR A 429 -28.69 2.23 5.35
C TYR A 429 -29.93 2.90 4.79
N ARG A 430 -30.04 3.00 3.47
CA ARG A 430 -31.18 3.61 2.79
C ARG A 430 -31.54 2.83 1.54
N CYS A 431 -32.78 2.37 1.46
CA CYS A 431 -33.30 1.77 0.25
C CYS A 431 -33.55 2.86 -0.80
N THR A 432 -32.97 2.71 -1.96
CA THR A 432 -33.13 3.62 -3.08
C THR A 432 -32.77 2.89 -4.38
N PRO A 433 -33.41 3.23 -5.52
CA PRO A 433 -33.03 2.65 -6.81
C PRO A 433 -31.56 2.94 -7.11
N GLN A 434 -30.78 1.89 -7.37
CA GLN A 434 -29.35 1.95 -7.68
C GLN A 434 -29.02 1.00 -8.83
N TRP A 435 -27.81 1.12 -9.37
CA TRP A 435 -27.24 0.22 -10.36
C TRP A 435 -26.24 -0.70 -9.70
N PHE A 436 -26.36 -2.02 -9.99
CA PHE A 436 -25.56 -3.06 -9.35
C PHE A 436 -24.92 -3.98 -10.36
N VAL A 437 -23.69 -4.41 -10.05
CA VAL A 437 -23.07 -5.60 -10.66
C VAL A 437 -23.38 -6.79 -9.75
N PRO A 438 -24.07 -7.84 -10.24
CA PRO A 438 -24.35 -9.03 -9.45
C PRO A 438 -23.10 -9.87 -9.28
N MET A 439 -22.84 -10.32 -8.04
CA MET A 439 -21.71 -11.21 -7.76
C MET A 439 -21.99 -12.68 -8.09
N ASP A 440 -23.24 -13.10 -8.02
CA ASP A 440 -23.66 -14.51 -8.08
C ASP A 440 -24.50 -14.85 -9.33
N ARG A 441 -24.54 -13.96 -10.29
CA ARG A 441 -25.12 -14.25 -11.61
C ARG A 441 -24.05 -14.89 -12.49
N PRO A 442 -24.37 -16.01 -13.21
CA PRO A 442 -23.44 -16.60 -14.14
C PRO A 442 -22.92 -15.61 -15.19
N LEU A 443 -21.63 -15.59 -15.41
CA LEU A 443 -21.00 -14.83 -16.49
C LEU A 443 -21.32 -15.51 -17.83
N PRO A 444 -21.59 -14.77 -18.92
CA PRO A 444 -21.63 -15.36 -20.24
C PRO A 444 -20.26 -15.99 -20.54
N LEU A 445 -20.26 -17.19 -21.10
CA LEU A 445 -19.03 -17.81 -21.60
C LEU A 445 -18.42 -16.88 -22.65
N ALA A 446 -17.12 -16.64 -22.56
CA ALA A 446 -16.41 -15.87 -23.57
C ALA A 446 -16.71 -16.46 -24.95
N HIS A 447 -17.24 -15.67 -25.86
CA HIS A 447 -17.45 -16.08 -27.22
C HIS A 447 -16.08 -16.34 -27.84
N ASP A 448 -15.69 -17.60 -27.92
CA ASP A 448 -14.67 -18.03 -28.87
C ASP A 448 -15.20 -17.67 -30.25
N GLU A 449 -14.56 -16.73 -30.94
CA GLU A 449 -14.88 -16.39 -32.30
C GLU A 449 -14.79 -17.69 -33.14
N GLY A 450 -15.93 -18.25 -33.52
CA GLY A 450 -16.01 -19.45 -34.35
C GLY A 450 -16.75 -20.67 -33.78
N VAL A 451 -17.29 -20.60 -32.56
CA VAL A 451 -18.13 -21.69 -32.00
C VAL A 451 -19.59 -21.53 -32.46
N ASP A 452 -20.19 -22.66 -32.89
CA ASP A 452 -21.60 -22.69 -33.24
C ASP A 452 -22.47 -22.22 -32.07
N PRO A 453 -23.41 -21.26 -32.28
CA PRO A 453 -24.28 -20.73 -31.21
C PRO A 453 -25.05 -21.81 -30.45
N LEU A 454 -25.34 -22.97 -31.09
CA LEU A 454 -25.98 -24.10 -30.43
C LEU A 454 -25.02 -24.86 -29.52
N GLU A 455 -23.76 -24.98 -29.91
CA GLU A 455 -22.71 -25.59 -29.10
C GLU A 455 -22.34 -24.68 -27.89
N ALA A 456 -22.33 -23.37 -28.09
CA ALA A 456 -22.19 -22.37 -27.01
C ALA A 456 -23.35 -22.49 -26.02
N ALA A 457 -24.61 -22.56 -26.51
CA ALA A 457 -25.80 -22.70 -25.69
C ALA A 457 -25.89 -24.03 -24.91
N LEU A 458 -25.31 -25.11 -25.46
CA LEU A 458 -25.26 -26.41 -24.78
C LEU A 458 -24.16 -26.50 -23.72
N ARG A 459 -23.09 -25.70 -23.85
CA ARG A 459 -22.06 -25.51 -22.82
C ARG A 459 -22.55 -24.59 -21.67
N GLU A 460 -23.46 -23.66 -21.96
CA GLU A 460 -23.97 -22.67 -20.97
C GLU A 460 -24.74 -23.33 -19.81
N VAL A 461 -25.28 -24.50 -19.92
CA VAL A 461 -26.22 -25.08 -18.93
C VAL A 461 -25.51 -25.77 -17.75
N GLY A 462 -24.19 -25.87 -17.73
CA GLY A 462 -23.49 -26.60 -16.66
C GLY A 462 -22.12 -26.10 -16.21
N GLU A 463 -21.52 -25.11 -16.89
CA GLU A 463 -20.14 -24.70 -16.65
C GLU A 463 -19.94 -23.15 -16.44
N ALA A 464 -20.97 -22.35 -16.51
CA ALA A 464 -20.85 -20.90 -16.37
C ALA A 464 -20.61 -20.51 -14.91
N LYS A 465 -19.40 -20.01 -14.62
CA LYS A 465 -19.02 -19.50 -13.31
C LYS A 465 -19.63 -18.12 -13.06
N THR A 466 -19.92 -17.83 -11.82
CA THR A 466 -20.30 -16.49 -11.37
C THR A 466 -19.09 -15.57 -11.33
N LEU A 467 -19.32 -14.25 -11.24
CA LEU A 467 -18.22 -13.30 -11.06
C LEU A 467 -17.43 -13.58 -9.76
N ARG A 468 -18.13 -13.96 -8.68
CA ARG A 468 -17.50 -14.35 -7.41
C ARG A 468 -16.57 -15.55 -7.58
N GLU A 469 -17.04 -16.62 -8.19
CA GLU A 469 -16.25 -17.83 -8.43
C GLU A 469 -15.03 -17.56 -9.32
N THR A 470 -15.23 -16.79 -10.41
CA THR A 470 -14.14 -16.40 -11.32
C THR A 470 -13.08 -15.56 -10.60
N ALA A 471 -13.50 -14.61 -9.75
CA ALA A 471 -12.58 -13.78 -8.97
C ALA A 471 -11.82 -14.60 -7.92
N LEU A 472 -12.47 -15.55 -7.23
CA LEU A 472 -11.81 -16.43 -6.25
C LEU A 472 -10.78 -17.35 -6.93
N ASP A 473 -11.07 -17.89 -8.11
CA ASP A 473 -10.12 -18.66 -8.89
C ASP A 473 -8.91 -17.81 -9.34
N ALA A 474 -9.17 -16.58 -9.76
CA ALA A 474 -8.14 -15.64 -10.13
C ALA A 474 -7.23 -15.26 -8.92
N ILE A 475 -7.81 -15.09 -7.74
CA ILE A 475 -7.07 -14.89 -6.48
C ILE A 475 -6.19 -16.11 -6.19
N ALA A 476 -6.72 -17.33 -6.33
CA ALA A 476 -5.97 -18.56 -6.10
C ALA A 476 -4.75 -18.67 -7.02
N ALA A 477 -4.87 -18.22 -8.28
CA ALA A 477 -3.80 -18.24 -9.26
C ALA A 477 -2.78 -17.08 -9.14
N THR A 478 -3.09 -16.04 -8.39
CA THR A 478 -2.25 -14.84 -8.21
C THR A 478 -1.19 -15.06 -7.13
N ARG A 479 0.04 -14.59 -7.34
CA ARG A 479 1.08 -14.53 -6.30
C ARG A 479 0.83 -13.32 -5.40
N PHE A 480 0.75 -13.53 -4.09
CA PHE A 480 0.66 -12.45 -3.09
C PHE A 480 1.94 -12.35 -2.27
N VAL A 481 2.40 -11.12 -2.06
CA VAL A 481 3.52 -10.81 -1.17
C VAL A 481 3.08 -9.68 -0.23
N PRO A 482 2.95 -9.92 1.08
CA PRO A 482 3.04 -11.22 1.75
C PRO A 482 1.85 -12.16 1.44
N GLU A 483 2.02 -13.44 1.59
CA GLU A 483 1.02 -14.49 1.26
C GLU A 483 -0.32 -14.29 2.00
N LYS A 484 -0.29 -13.70 3.21
CA LYS A 484 -1.52 -13.38 3.99
C LYS A 484 -2.51 -12.48 3.22
N GLY A 485 -2.03 -11.73 2.22
CA GLY A 485 -2.86 -10.90 1.35
C GLY A 485 -3.90 -11.71 0.59
N ARG A 486 -3.58 -12.95 0.18
CA ARG A 486 -4.50 -13.88 -0.50
C ARG A 486 -5.74 -14.16 0.35
N ASN A 487 -5.54 -14.52 1.62
CA ASN A 487 -6.65 -14.83 2.52
C ASN A 487 -7.52 -13.59 2.77
N ARG A 488 -6.87 -12.42 2.87
CA ARG A 488 -7.58 -11.16 3.12
C ARG A 488 -8.49 -10.77 1.96
N ILE A 489 -7.99 -10.72 0.73
CA ILE A 489 -8.81 -10.39 -0.43
C ILE A 489 -9.83 -11.50 -0.74
N GLY A 490 -9.45 -12.76 -0.53
CA GLY A 490 -10.35 -13.90 -0.70
C GLY A 490 -11.59 -13.80 0.18
N ALA A 491 -11.41 -13.60 1.48
CA ALA A 491 -12.52 -13.42 2.42
C ALA A 491 -13.41 -12.19 2.07
N MET A 492 -12.80 -11.11 1.60
CA MET A 492 -13.55 -9.93 1.16
C MET A 492 -14.39 -10.19 -0.08
N VAL A 493 -13.88 -10.95 -1.05
CA VAL A 493 -14.63 -11.32 -2.27
C VAL A 493 -15.70 -12.37 -1.95
N GLU A 494 -15.40 -13.34 -1.09
CA GLU A 494 -16.34 -14.38 -0.67
C GLU A 494 -17.59 -13.80 0.00
N GLY A 495 -17.41 -12.83 0.91
CA GLY A 495 -18.50 -12.15 1.62
C GLY A 495 -19.06 -10.91 0.93
N ARG A 496 -18.59 -10.56 -0.29
CA ARG A 496 -18.96 -9.31 -0.93
C ARG A 496 -20.43 -9.33 -1.42
N PRO A 497 -21.26 -8.31 -1.05
CA PRO A 497 -22.57 -8.12 -1.68
C PRO A 497 -22.43 -7.68 -3.14
N ASP A 498 -23.55 -7.62 -3.87
CA ASP A 498 -23.57 -7.02 -5.20
C ASP A 498 -22.97 -5.61 -5.19
N TRP A 499 -22.16 -5.30 -6.18
CA TRP A 499 -21.44 -4.03 -6.22
C TRP A 499 -22.34 -2.89 -6.67
N VAL A 500 -22.64 -1.95 -5.77
CA VAL A 500 -23.38 -0.73 -6.10
C VAL A 500 -22.48 0.24 -6.87
N LEU A 501 -22.84 0.48 -8.14
CA LEU A 501 -22.04 1.35 -9.04
C LEU A 501 -22.45 2.81 -8.98
N SER A 502 -23.74 3.10 -8.77
CA SER A 502 -24.29 4.45 -8.95
C SER A 502 -23.97 5.38 -7.79
N ARG A 503 -23.59 6.60 -8.13
CA ARG A 503 -23.37 7.71 -7.20
C ARG A 503 -24.16 8.93 -7.65
N GLN A 504 -24.80 9.62 -6.72
CA GLN A 504 -25.62 10.81 -6.95
C GLN A 504 -24.76 12.07 -6.80
N ARG A 505 -23.72 12.16 -7.64
CA ARG A 505 -22.71 13.23 -7.63
C ARG A 505 -22.55 13.82 -9.03
N ALA A 506 -21.85 14.94 -9.12
CA ALA A 506 -21.71 15.68 -10.38
C ALA A 506 -20.38 15.42 -11.11
N TRP A 507 -19.30 15.05 -10.38
CA TRP A 507 -17.96 14.88 -10.94
C TRP A 507 -17.53 13.42 -10.99
N GLY A 508 -17.61 12.80 -12.14
CA GLY A 508 -17.23 11.42 -12.43
C GLY A 508 -17.76 10.95 -13.77
N VAL A 509 -17.44 9.72 -14.14
CA VAL A 509 -17.91 9.12 -15.39
C VAL A 509 -19.38 8.75 -15.25
N PRO A 510 -20.27 9.19 -16.14
CA PRO A 510 -21.70 8.92 -16.05
C PRO A 510 -22.01 7.45 -16.37
N ILE A 511 -23.09 6.93 -15.77
CA ILE A 511 -23.72 5.67 -16.18
C ILE A 511 -24.49 5.92 -17.46
N THR A 512 -23.86 5.65 -18.61
CA THR A 512 -24.33 6.04 -19.93
C THR A 512 -25.38 5.08 -20.48
N LEU A 513 -26.47 4.92 -19.75
CA LEU A 513 -27.58 4.04 -20.11
C LEU A 513 -28.86 4.82 -20.36
N PHE A 514 -29.66 4.33 -21.32
CA PHE A 514 -31.03 4.72 -21.53
C PHE A 514 -31.99 3.66 -20.98
N VAL A 515 -32.95 4.05 -20.19
CA VAL A 515 -33.96 3.19 -19.58
C VAL A 515 -35.28 3.43 -20.27
N ASP A 516 -35.90 2.38 -20.80
CA ASP A 516 -37.24 2.45 -21.40
C ASP A 516 -38.30 2.81 -20.34
N ARG A 517 -39.05 3.87 -20.56
CA ARG A 517 -39.98 4.42 -19.58
C ARG A 517 -41.15 3.50 -19.25
N LYS A 518 -41.47 2.55 -20.13
CA LYS A 518 -42.60 1.63 -19.95
C LYS A 518 -42.17 0.34 -19.24
N SER A 519 -41.06 -0.24 -19.68
CA SER A 519 -40.59 -1.52 -19.12
C SER A 519 -39.66 -1.37 -17.93
N GLY A 520 -39.03 -0.19 -17.78
CA GLY A 520 -38.00 0.04 -16.79
C GLY A 520 -36.65 -0.68 -17.09
N GLN A 521 -36.54 -1.30 -18.27
CA GLN A 521 -35.35 -2.01 -18.71
C GLN A 521 -34.37 -1.06 -19.40
N TYR A 522 -33.07 -1.25 -19.22
CA TYR A 522 -32.07 -0.49 -19.93
C TYR A 522 -31.85 -1.02 -21.35
N LEU A 523 -31.47 -0.12 -22.23
CA LEU A 523 -31.16 -0.44 -23.62
C LEU A 523 -29.69 -0.91 -23.72
N ALA A 524 -29.49 -2.10 -24.26
CA ALA A 524 -28.16 -2.69 -24.54
C ALA A 524 -28.02 -2.91 -26.05
N ASP A 525 -27.90 -1.83 -26.81
CA ASP A 525 -27.73 -1.84 -28.27
C ASP A 525 -26.30 -1.44 -28.63
N PRO A 526 -25.48 -2.33 -29.26
CA PRO A 526 -24.09 -2.03 -29.60
C PRO A 526 -23.92 -0.80 -30.49
N ALA A 527 -24.87 -0.47 -31.36
CA ALA A 527 -24.79 0.71 -32.23
C ALA A 527 -25.03 2.01 -31.45
N VAL A 528 -25.94 2.00 -30.47
CA VAL A 528 -26.14 3.09 -29.52
C VAL A 528 -24.88 3.26 -28.66
N ASN A 529 -24.39 2.16 -28.12
CA ASN A 529 -23.19 2.15 -27.26
C ASN A 529 -21.96 2.70 -28.00
N ALA A 530 -21.73 2.31 -29.25
CA ALA A 530 -20.63 2.82 -30.06
C ALA A 530 -20.72 4.36 -30.28
N ARG A 531 -21.92 4.90 -30.48
CA ARG A 531 -22.13 6.35 -30.64
C ARG A 531 -21.84 7.09 -29.31
N ILE A 532 -22.29 6.54 -28.19
CA ILE A 532 -22.01 7.09 -26.86
C ILE A 532 -20.50 7.13 -26.61
N VAL A 533 -19.79 6.02 -26.78
CA VAL A 533 -18.34 5.95 -26.58
C VAL A 533 -17.60 6.94 -27.48
N ALA A 534 -18.00 7.07 -28.75
CA ALA A 534 -17.40 8.02 -29.67
C ALA A 534 -17.61 9.47 -29.22
N ALA A 535 -18.79 9.79 -28.71
CA ALA A 535 -19.10 11.12 -28.21
C ALA A 535 -18.32 11.48 -26.94
N ILE A 536 -18.21 10.54 -25.99
CA ILE A 536 -17.40 10.74 -24.78
C ILE A 536 -15.91 10.89 -25.16
N ARG A 537 -15.42 10.11 -26.12
CA ARG A 537 -14.04 10.25 -26.62
C ARG A 537 -13.75 11.63 -27.21
N ALA A 538 -14.73 12.25 -27.82
CA ALA A 538 -14.59 13.58 -28.43
C ALA A 538 -14.79 14.74 -27.44
N GLY A 539 -15.70 14.61 -26.48
CA GLY A 539 -16.14 15.70 -25.63
C GLY A 539 -16.06 15.44 -24.11
N GLY A 540 -15.51 14.28 -23.70
CA GLY A 540 -15.47 13.88 -22.30
C GLY A 540 -16.86 13.62 -21.71
N VAL A 541 -16.93 13.51 -20.39
CA VAL A 541 -18.19 13.24 -19.65
C VAL A 541 -19.28 14.28 -19.91
N ASP A 542 -18.92 15.49 -20.32
CA ASP A 542 -19.86 16.56 -20.68
C ASP A 542 -20.65 16.28 -21.97
N ALA A 543 -20.23 15.30 -22.76
CA ALA A 543 -20.95 14.84 -23.93
C ALA A 543 -22.25 14.07 -23.56
N TRP A 544 -22.35 13.51 -22.35
CA TRP A 544 -23.54 12.80 -21.88
C TRP A 544 -24.61 13.79 -21.41
N ASP A 545 -25.39 14.29 -22.38
CA ASP A 545 -26.36 15.35 -22.19
C ASP A 545 -27.74 14.98 -22.80
N ASP A 546 -28.83 15.47 -22.20
CA ASP A 546 -30.21 15.24 -22.66
C ASP A 546 -30.47 15.79 -24.06
N GLU A 547 -29.86 16.94 -24.39
CA GLU A 547 -30.00 17.57 -25.71
C GLU A 547 -29.45 16.66 -26.83
N ARG A 548 -28.54 15.75 -26.52
CA ARG A 548 -27.93 14.82 -27.45
C ARG A 548 -28.55 13.41 -27.43
N ALA A 549 -29.57 13.16 -26.61
CA ALA A 549 -30.18 11.84 -26.46
C ALA A 549 -30.60 11.20 -27.81
N GLN A 550 -31.25 11.98 -28.70
CA GLN A 550 -31.69 11.46 -29.99
C GLN A 550 -30.48 11.13 -30.91
N GLU A 551 -29.37 11.87 -30.80
CA GLU A 551 -28.15 11.57 -31.56
C GLU A 551 -27.59 10.19 -31.19
N TYR A 552 -27.60 9.83 -29.93
CA TYR A 552 -27.13 8.52 -29.46
C TYR A 552 -28.09 7.40 -29.83
N LEU A 553 -29.40 7.62 -29.66
CA LEU A 553 -30.43 6.66 -29.96
C LEU A 553 -30.58 6.42 -31.49
N GLY A 554 -30.21 7.40 -32.30
CA GLY A 554 -30.31 7.33 -33.77
C GLY A 554 -31.75 7.22 -34.24
N ASP A 555 -31.98 6.63 -35.42
CA ASP A 555 -33.32 6.50 -36.03
C ASP A 555 -34.10 5.28 -35.48
N ALA A 556 -33.42 4.37 -34.75
CA ALA A 556 -34.03 3.13 -34.26
C ALA A 556 -34.91 3.34 -33.02
N TYR A 557 -34.64 4.37 -32.25
CA TYR A 557 -35.31 4.64 -30.97
C TYR A 557 -35.66 6.11 -30.84
N ARG A 558 -36.72 6.43 -30.07
CA ARG A 558 -37.15 7.79 -29.85
C ARG A 558 -36.79 8.26 -28.45
N ALA A 559 -36.13 9.41 -28.32
CA ALA A 559 -35.68 9.95 -27.04
C ALA A 559 -36.81 10.11 -26.02
N GLU A 560 -38.05 10.40 -26.45
CA GLU A 560 -39.21 10.53 -25.58
C GLU A 560 -39.63 9.21 -24.88
N ASP A 561 -39.28 8.03 -25.46
CA ASP A 561 -39.59 6.72 -24.89
C ASP A 561 -38.57 6.30 -23.84
N TYR A 562 -37.44 7.00 -23.73
CA TYR A 562 -36.31 6.61 -22.85
C TYR A 562 -36.01 7.72 -21.84
N GLU A 563 -35.49 7.30 -20.70
CA GLU A 563 -34.91 8.13 -19.67
C GLU A 563 -33.37 7.94 -19.67
N ARG A 564 -32.65 9.03 -19.74
CA ARG A 564 -31.19 9.04 -19.63
C ARG A 564 -30.83 8.92 -18.15
N VAL A 565 -29.96 8.00 -17.81
CA VAL A 565 -29.43 7.89 -16.44
C VAL A 565 -28.52 9.07 -16.14
N THR A 566 -28.68 9.67 -14.97
CA THR A 566 -27.95 10.87 -14.55
C THR A 566 -26.92 10.59 -13.46
N ASP A 567 -26.96 9.41 -12.84
CA ASP A 567 -25.97 9.00 -11.86
C ASP A 567 -24.60 8.79 -12.52
N ILE A 568 -23.56 8.97 -11.73
CA ILE A 568 -22.18 8.67 -12.13
C ILE A 568 -21.72 7.33 -11.53
N LEU A 569 -20.65 6.77 -12.08
CA LEU A 569 -20.02 5.55 -11.57
C LEU A 569 -19.35 5.79 -10.22
N ASP A 570 -19.24 4.72 -9.47
CA ASP A 570 -18.29 4.59 -8.38
C ASP A 570 -16.87 4.84 -8.89
N VAL A 571 -16.11 5.72 -8.27
CA VAL A 571 -14.74 6.04 -8.68
C VAL A 571 -13.81 4.82 -8.66
N TRP A 572 -14.13 3.78 -7.89
CA TRP A 572 -13.42 2.51 -7.92
C TRP A 572 -13.61 1.76 -9.24
N PHE A 573 -14.66 2.03 -9.97
CA PHE A 573 -14.83 1.53 -11.34
C PHE A 573 -13.89 2.26 -12.31
N ASP A 574 -13.70 3.57 -12.14
CA ASP A 574 -12.78 4.34 -12.96
C ASP A 574 -11.34 3.82 -12.82
N SER A 575 -10.86 3.71 -11.57
CA SER A 575 -9.52 3.17 -11.29
C SER A 575 -9.41 1.67 -11.57
N GLY A 576 -10.49 0.91 -11.38
CA GLY A 576 -10.56 -0.51 -11.75
C GLY A 576 -10.34 -0.75 -13.24
N SER A 577 -10.85 0.14 -14.08
CA SER A 577 -10.73 0.08 -15.55
C SER A 577 -9.33 0.43 -16.09
N THR A 578 -8.37 0.80 -15.24
CA THR A 578 -7.01 1.21 -15.69
C THR A 578 -6.32 0.13 -16.52
N HIS A 579 -6.57 -1.15 -16.23
CA HIS A 579 -6.03 -2.25 -17.05
C HIS A 579 -6.47 -2.15 -18.52
N ALA A 580 -7.67 -1.65 -18.79
CA ALA A 580 -8.19 -1.49 -20.15
C ALA A 580 -7.59 -0.27 -20.86
N PHE A 581 -7.67 0.93 -20.26
CA PHE A 581 -7.24 2.13 -20.95
C PHE A 581 -5.74 2.42 -20.85
N VAL A 582 -5.00 1.76 -19.96
CA VAL A 582 -3.54 1.90 -19.86
C VAL A 582 -2.82 0.72 -20.51
N LEU A 583 -3.14 -0.53 -20.14
CA LEU A 583 -2.36 -1.70 -20.55
C LEU A 583 -2.80 -2.29 -21.90
N GLU A 584 -3.99 -1.95 -22.40
CA GLU A 584 -4.55 -2.53 -23.62
C GLU A 584 -4.80 -1.51 -24.75
N SER A 585 -4.83 -0.20 -24.41
CA SER A 585 -5.25 0.84 -25.36
C SER A 585 -4.25 1.11 -26.50
N GLY A 586 -2.98 0.76 -26.31
CA GLY A 586 -1.90 1.13 -27.25
C GLY A 586 -1.41 2.56 -27.11
N ARG A 587 -2.00 3.38 -26.23
CA ARG A 587 -1.54 4.76 -25.96
C ARG A 587 -0.15 4.79 -25.33
N TRP A 588 0.20 3.77 -24.58
CA TRP A 588 1.53 3.53 -24.01
C TRP A 588 2.13 2.25 -24.59
N PRO A 589 2.79 2.32 -25.77
CA PRO A 589 3.32 1.15 -26.47
C PRO A 589 4.27 0.30 -25.63
N ASP A 590 5.01 0.94 -24.72
CA ASP A 590 5.95 0.26 -23.83
C ASP A 590 5.25 -0.69 -22.85
N LEU A 591 3.97 -0.46 -22.53
CA LEU A 591 3.16 -1.32 -21.66
C LEU A 591 2.42 -2.44 -22.40
N LEU A 592 2.45 -2.46 -23.74
CA LEU A 592 1.76 -3.49 -24.50
C LEU A 592 2.46 -4.85 -24.40
N ARG A 593 1.66 -5.89 -24.23
CA ARG A 593 2.10 -7.27 -24.43
C ARG A 593 2.12 -7.62 -25.92
N PRO A 594 2.91 -8.61 -26.32
CA PRO A 594 2.90 -9.11 -27.69
C PRO A 594 1.50 -9.52 -28.17
N GLU A 595 1.26 -9.42 -29.47
CA GLU A 595 0.02 -9.90 -30.08
C GLU A 595 -0.20 -11.38 -29.76
N GLY A 596 -1.44 -11.77 -29.45
CA GLY A 596 -1.79 -13.13 -29.01
C GLY A 596 -1.48 -13.44 -27.54
N TRP A 597 -1.06 -12.46 -26.75
CA TRP A 597 -0.88 -12.67 -25.31
C TRP A 597 -2.22 -12.95 -24.64
N SER A 598 -2.31 -14.09 -23.93
CA SER A 598 -3.44 -14.47 -23.10
C SER A 598 -3.10 -14.36 -21.63
N GLY A 599 -4.06 -13.91 -20.81
CA GLY A 599 -3.90 -13.77 -19.37
C GLY A 599 -3.49 -12.36 -18.89
N PRO A 600 -3.05 -12.23 -17.63
CA PRO A 600 -2.79 -10.96 -16.97
C PRO A 600 -1.82 -10.06 -17.76
N ARG A 601 -2.19 -8.79 -17.93
CA ARG A 601 -1.38 -7.80 -18.64
C ARG A 601 -0.24 -7.25 -17.77
N ALA A 602 -0.47 -7.04 -16.49
CA ALA A 602 0.56 -6.62 -15.55
C ALA A 602 1.28 -7.82 -14.92
N ASP A 603 2.58 -7.70 -14.68
CA ASP A 603 3.32 -8.65 -13.85
C ASP A 603 3.09 -8.35 -12.37
N LEU A 604 2.93 -7.07 -12.00
CA LEU A 604 2.80 -6.65 -10.62
C LEU A 604 1.84 -5.46 -10.45
N TYR A 605 0.96 -5.56 -9.44
CA TYR A 605 0.30 -4.44 -8.78
C TYR A 605 0.92 -4.25 -7.40
N LEU A 606 1.22 -2.99 -7.03
CA LEU A 606 1.86 -2.67 -5.76
C LEU A 606 1.15 -1.47 -5.12
N GLU A 607 0.56 -1.67 -3.93
CA GLU A 607 -0.09 -0.62 -3.14
C GLU A 607 -0.11 -0.97 -1.65
N GLY A 608 -0.70 -0.10 -0.84
CA GLY A 608 -0.99 -0.35 0.57
C GLY A 608 -1.96 -1.52 0.77
N SER A 609 -1.90 -2.15 1.93
CA SER A 609 -2.74 -3.30 2.27
C SER A 609 -4.25 -2.97 2.36
N ASP A 610 -4.63 -1.68 2.45
CA ASP A 610 -6.01 -1.20 2.35
C ASP A 610 -6.60 -1.43 0.96
N GLN A 611 -5.77 -1.49 -0.07
CA GLN A 611 -6.21 -1.68 -1.46
C GLN A 611 -6.72 -3.09 -1.77
N HIS A 612 -6.64 -4.05 -0.84
CA HIS A 612 -7.40 -5.29 -0.95
C HIS A 612 -8.92 -5.06 -0.98
N ARG A 613 -9.40 -3.97 -0.36
CA ARG A 613 -10.79 -3.52 -0.40
C ARG A 613 -11.04 -2.42 -1.44
N GLY A 614 -10.01 -1.91 -2.07
CA GLY A 614 -10.04 -0.86 -3.08
C GLY A 614 -9.63 -1.36 -4.46
N TRP A 615 -8.57 -0.77 -5.01
CA TRP A 615 -8.12 -0.95 -6.38
C TRP A 615 -7.81 -2.40 -6.78
N PHE A 616 -7.15 -3.18 -5.92
CA PHE A 616 -6.88 -4.60 -6.24
C PHE A 616 -8.16 -5.37 -6.50
N GLN A 617 -9.22 -5.09 -5.72
CA GLN A 617 -10.49 -5.78 -5.85
C GLN A 617 -11.33 -5.26 -7.01
N SER A 618 -11.45 -3.93 -7.20
CA SER A 618 -12.22 -3.36 -8.31
C SER A 618 -11.63 -3.76 -9.66
N SER A 619 -10.31 -3.64 -9.82
CA SER A 619 -9.62 -4.04 -11.05
C SER A 619 -9.72 -5.57 -11.31
N LEU A 620 -9.69 -6.39 -10.25
CA LEU A 620 -9.93 -7.83 -10.34
C LEU A 620 -11.32 -8.14 -10.85
N LEU A 621 -12.35 -7.56 -10.23
CA LEU A 621 -13.75 -7.83 -10.58
C LEU A 621 -14.07 -7.41 -12.02
N GLU A 622 -13.60 -6.24 -12.44
CA GLU A 622 -13.80 -5.77 -13.81
C GLU A 622 -13.09 -6.66 -14.84
N SER A 623 -11.83 -7.02 -14.58
CA SER A 623 -11.10 -7.90 -15.48
C SER A 623 -11.69 -9.32 -15.50
N CYS A 624 -12.10 -9.85 -14.35
CA CYS A 624 -12.78 -11.16 -14.29
C CYS A 624 -14.12 -11.16 -15.07
N ALA A 625 -14.92 -10.09 -14.91
CA ALA A 625 -16.22 -9.99 -15.60
C ALA A 625 -16.08 -9.86 -17.12
N THR A 626 -15.03 -9.20 -17.61
CA THR A 626 -14.90 -8.83 -19.02
C THR A 626 -13.83 -9.63 -19.78
N ARG A 627 -12.89 -10.29 -19.08
CA ARG A 627 -11.75 -11.04 -19.62
C ARG A 627 -11.59 -12.44 -19.01
N GLY A 628 -12.31 -12.76 -17.94
CA GLY A 628 -12.27 -14.07 -17.28
C GLY A 628 -11.02 -14.35 -16.43
N HIS A 629 -10.16 -13.36 -16.18
CA HIS A 629 -8.94 -13.53 -15.39
C HIS A 629 -8.53 -12.25 -14.65
N ALA A 630 -7.62 -12.35 -13.68
CA ALA A 630 -7.02 -11.18 -13.02
C ALA A 630 -6.23 -10.31 -14.01
N PRO A 631 -6.16 -8.97 -13.79
CA PRO A 631 -5.35 -8.07 -14.61
C PRO A 631 -3.85 -8.18 -14.30
N TYR A 632 -3.47 -8.81 -13.19
CA TYR A 632 -2.12 -8.92 -12.63
C TYR A 632 -1.73 -10.38 -12.36
N LYS A 633 -0.41 -10.68 -12.44
CA LYS A 633 0.17 -11.97 -12.03
C LYS A 633 0.50 -12.01 -10.54
N ALA A 634 0.90 -10.87 -9.99
CA ALA A 634 1.28 -10.75 -8.60
C ALA A 634 0.76 -9.46 -7.97
N VAL A 635 0.53 -9.52 -6.66
CA VAL A 635 0.19 -8.37 -5.81
C VAL A 635 1.21 -8.28 -4.69
N LEU A 636 1.86 -7.11 -4.58
CA LEU A 636 2.76 -6.76 -3.50
C LEU A 636 2.09 -5.70 -2.64
N THR A 637 2.04 -5.92 -1.32
CA THR A 637 1.42 -4.96 -0.41
C THR A 637 2.35 -4.48 0.67
N HIS A 638 2.22 -3.22 1.01
CA HIS A 638 2.88 -2.64 2.18
C HIS A 638 1.88 -2.31 3.30
N GLY A 639 2.39 -2.30 4.53
CA GLY A 639 1.64 -1.85 5.71
C GLY A 639 1.55 -0.32 5.79
N PHE A 640 0.99 0.17 6.91
CA PHE A 640 0.88 1.59 7.17
C PHE A 640 2.13 2.14 7.86
N THR A 641 2.44 3.39 7.54
CA THR A 641 3.49 4.12 8.23
C THR A 641 2.93 4.78 9.50
N MET A 642 3.46 4.38 10.63
CA MET A 642 3.11 4.87 11.96
C MET A 642 4.14 5.91 12.45
N ASP A 643 3.77 6.69 13.44
CA ASP A 643 4.74 7.55 14.13
C ASP A 643 5.75 6.72 14.96
N SER A 644 6.71 7.38 15.59
CA SER A 644 7.75 6.72 16.41
C SER A 644 7.19 5.91 17.59
N LYS A 645 5.95 6.18 18.01
CA LYS A 645 5.25 5.48 19.10
C LYS A 645 4.35 4.34 18.59
N GLY A 646 4.25 4.16 17.28
CA GLY A 646 3.36 3.18 16.67
C GLY A 646 1.90 3.62 16.58
N MET A 647 1.64 4.93 16.62
CA MET A 647 0.31 5.49 16.45
C MET A 647 0.09 5.91 14.99
N LYS A 648 -1.15 5.77 14.51
CA LYS A 648 -1.54 6.27 13.19
C LYS A 648 -1.28 7.77 13.11
N MET A 649 -0.61 8.19 12.05
CA MET A 649 -0.32 9.61 11.84
C MET A 649 -1.56 10.36 11.37
N SER A 650 -1.81 11.53 11.94
CA SER A 650 -2.84 12.45 11.48
C SER A 650 -2.43 13.90 11.71
N LYS A 651 -2.92 14.81 10.86
CA LYS A 651 -2.69 16.25 11.00
C LYS A 651 -3.29 16.79 12.30
N SER A 652 -4.40 16.22 12.76
CA SER A 652 -5.07 16.62 14.00
C SER A 652 -4.26 16.27 15.25
N LEU A 653 -3.50 15.18 15.22
CA LEU A 653 -2.60 14.77 16.32
C LEU A 653 -1.24 15.47 16.26
N GLY A 654 -0.90 16.12 15.14
CA GLY A 654 0.37 16.80 14.95
C GLY A 654 1.59 15.85 14.93
N ASN A 655 1.38 14.57 14.68
CA ASN A 655 2.40 13.52 14.69
C ASN A 655 2.84 13.09 13.27
N THR A 656 2.53 13.88 12.25
CA THR A 656 2.87 13.57 10.85
C THR A 656 4.31 13.92 10.52
N ILE A 657 4.99 13.05 9.80
CA ILE A 657 6.27 13.33 9.14
C ILE A 657 6.00 13.79 7.71
N ASP A 658 6.45 14.99 7.40
CA ASP A 658 6.31 15.59 6.08
C ASP A 658 7.53 15.21 5.20
N PRO A 659 7.36 14.36 4.17
CA PRO A 659 8.47 13.93 3.34
C PRO A 659 9.14 15.08 2.58
N LEU A 660 8.40 16.14 2.25
CA LEU A 660 8.95 17.31 1.56
C LEU A 660 9.99 18.01 2.44
N LYS A 661 9.68 18.21 3.73
CA LYS A 661 10.63 18.77 4.69
C LYS A 661 11.83 17.88 4.96
N VAL A 662 11.63 16.57 4.99
CA VAL A 662 12.74 15.61 5.12
C VAL A 662 13.66 15.70 3.91
N MET A 663 13.13 15.79 2.68
CA MET A 663 13.95 15.99 1.48
C MET A 663 14.72 17.31 1.49
N GLU A 664 14.12 18.39 2.00
CA GLU A 664 14.77 19.69 2.13
C GLU A 664 15.90 19.70 3.16
N SER A 665 15.80 18.91 4.22
CA SER A 665 16.80 18.88 5.30
C SER A 665 17.83 17.76 5.16
N ASN A 666 17.41 16.58 4.74
CA ASN A 666 18.23 15.36 4.72
C ASN A 666 18.52 14.82 3.31
N GLY A 667 17.67 15.16 2.35
CA GLY A 667 17.73 14.62 0.99
C GLY A 667 16.78 13.44 0.75
N ALA A 668 16.51 13.17 -0.53
CA ALA A 668 15.60 12.09 -0.94
C ALA A 668 16.22 10.70 -0.69
N ASP A 669 17.52 10.52 -0.89
CA ASP A 669 18.19 9.24 -0.66
C ASP A 669 18.05 8.75 0.79
N ILE A 670 17.85 9.65 1.76
CA ILE A 670 17.61 9.26 3.17
C ILE A 670 16.20 8.67 3.34
N ILE A 671 15.18 9.26 2.72
CA ILE A 671 13.82 8.70 2.74
C ILE A 671 13.80 7.35 2.02
N ARG A 672 14.47 7.24 0.88
CA ARG A 672 14.59 6.01 0.10
C ARG A 672 15.25 4.90 0.93
N LEU A 673 16.36 5.21 1.57
CA LEU A 673 17.06 4.26 2.43
C LEU A 673 16.20 3.81 3.61
N TRP A 674 15.46 4.75 4.26
CA TRP A 674 14.51 4.39 5.30
C TRP A 674 13.43 3.43 4.76
N ALA A 675 12.76 3.78 3.67
CA ALA A 675 11.67 3.02 3.10
C ALA A 675 12.06 1.58 2.73
N LEU A 676 13.31 1.39 2.30
CA LEU A 676 13.85 0.09 1.88
C LEU A 676 14.56 -0.67 3.03
N SER A 677 14.80 -0.01 4.17
CA SER A 677 15.41 -0.62 5.36
C SER A 677 14.40 -1.16 6.36
N VAL A 678 13.14 -0.77 6.26
CA VAL A 678 12.06 -1.30 7.12
C VAL A 678 11.45 -2.56 6.51
N ASP A 679 10.87 -3.41 7.35
CA ASP A 679 9.95 -4.44 6.88
C ASP A 679 8.64 -3.77 6.47
N PHE A 680 8.57 -3.39 5.20
CA PHE A 680 7.43 -2.67 4.66
C PHE A 680 6.17 -3.53 4.52
N THR A 681 6.27 -4.85 4.59
CA THR A 681 5.11 -5.76 4.50
C THR A 681 4.21 -5.70 5.73
N GLU A 682 4.73 -5.18 6.84
CA GLU A 682 4.02 -4.93 8.08
C GLU A 682 3.91 -3.42 8.34
N ASP A 683 3.10 -3.04 9.34
CA ASP A 683 3.06 -1.66 9.81
C ASP A 683 4.42 -1.26 10.40
N HIS A 684 4.97 -0.17 9.94
CA HIS A 684 6.33 0.25 10.27
C HIS A 684 6.35 1.69 10.77
N ARG A 685 7.49 2.10 11.34
CA ARG A 685 7.60 3.38 12.04
C ARG A 685 8.54 4.35 11.33
N ILE A 686 8.25 5.62 11.51
CA ILE A 686 9.14 6.72 11.15
C ILE A 686 9.16 7.75 12.27
N GLY A 687 10.28 8.48 12.38
CA GLY A 687 10.48 9.55 13.36
C GLY A 687 11.91 10.07 13.31
N ASP A 688 12.19 11.17 13.97
CA ASP A 688 13.49 11.86 13.91
C ASP A 688 14.66 10.96 14.33
N GLU A 689 14.49 10.14 15.38
CA GLU A 689 15.55 9.24 15.86
C GLU A 689 15.80 8.10 14.86
N ILE A 690 14.74 7.60 14.22
CA ILE A 690 14.85 6.57 13.17
C ILE A 690 15.61 7.17 11.98
N LEU A 691 15.23 8.38 11.54
CA LEU A 691 15.90 9.07 10.44
C LEU A 691 17.37 9.40 10.73
N LYS A 692 17.73 9.69 11.97
CA LYS A 692 19.14 9.82 12.38
C LYS A 692 19.91 8.50 12.23
N GLY A 693 19.30 7.39 12.65
CA GLY A 693 19.89 6.05 12.46
C GLY A 693 20.13 5.73 10.98
N VAL A 694 19.14 6.05 10.12
CA VAL A 694 19.24 5.90 8.67
C VAL A 694 20.34 6.80 8.09
N ALA A 695 20.45 8.04 8.54
CA ALA A 695 21.51 8.94 8.11
C ALA A 695 22.91 8.42 8.50
N ASP A 696 23.05 7.75 9.65
CA ASP A 696 24.29 7.11 10.06
C ASP A 696 24.63 5.90 9.18
N GLN A 697 23.64 5.06 8.83
CA GLN A 697 23.77 3.97 7.87
C GLN A 697 24.20 4.50 6.50
N TYR A 698 23.53 5.53 6.00
CA TYR A 698 23.88 6.22 4.76
C TYR A 698 25.35 6.69 4.75
N ARG A 699 25.79 7.34 5.86
CA ARG A 699 27.16 7.81 5.99
C ARG A 699 28.18 6.70 5.86
N LYS A 700 27.91 5.52 6.43
CA LYS A 700 28.79 4.35 6.33
C LYS A 700 28.88 3.87 4.88
N LEU A 701 27.75 3.69 4.19
CA LEU A 701 27.71 3.31 2.77
C LEU A 701 28.48 4.32 1.89
N ARG A 702 28.25 5.62 2.11
CA ARG A 702 28.96 6.68 1.40
C ARG A 702 30.48 6.64 1.63
N ASN A 703 30.93 6.33 2.86
CA ASN A 703 32.36 6.21 3.18
C ASN A 703 32.98 5.03 2.44
N THR A 704 32.30 3.92 2.26
CA THR A 704 32.76 2.80 1.43
C THR A 704 33.06 3.25 0.00
N PHE A 705 32.12 3.97 -0.62
CA PHE A 705 32.34 4.51 -1.98
C PHE A 705 33.47 5.52 -2.04
N ARG A 706 33.56 6.40 -1.02
CA ARG A 706 34.64 7.35 -0.96
C ARG A 706 36.00 6.66 -0.86
N TYR A 707 36.11 5.59 -0.06
CA TYR A 707 37.34 4.80 0.02
C TYR A 707 37.67 4.15 -1.32
N LEU A 708 36.71 3.52 -1.97
CA LEU A 708 36.90 2.88 -3.28
C LEU A 708 37.39 3.88 -4.33
N LEU A 709 36.72 5.05 -4.41
CA LEU A 709 37.11 6.10 -5.34
C LEU A 709 38.56 6.57 -5.11
N GLY A 710 38.95 6.77 -3.84
CA GLY A 710 40.31 7.19 -3.51
C GLY A 710 41.36 6.10 -3.76
N ALA A 711 41.04 4.86 -3.41
CA ALA A 711 41.95 3.73 -3.57
C ALA A 711 42.13 3.33 -5.06
N LEU A 712 41.17 3.70 -5.91
CA LEU A 712 41.19 3.45 -7.36
C LEU A 712 41.63 4.65 -8.17
N ASP A 713 42.09 5.75 -7.53
CA ASP A 713 42.66 6.89 -8.24
C ASP A 713 43.82 6.44 -9.16
N GLY A 714 43.74 6.78 -10.45
CA GLY A 714 44.72 6.36 -11.46
C GLY A 714 44.77 4.83 -11.71
N PHE A 715 43.78 4.06 -11.37
CA PHE A 715 43.72 2.63 -11.71
C PHE A 715 43.61 2.44 -13.23
N ASP A 716 44.46 1.59 -13.78
CA ASP A 716 44.50 1.23 -15.19
C ASP A 716 44.34 -0.28 -15.39
N GLU A 717 43.72 -0.69 -16.51
CA GLU A 717 43.53 -2.12 -16.85
C GLU A 717 44.83 -2.91 -16.94
N ALA A 718 45.99 -2.26 -17.22
CA ALA A 718 47.31 -2.87 -17.18
C ALA A 718 47.74 -3.32 -15.76
N GLU A 719 47.15 -2.74 -14.71
CA GLU A 719 47.33 -3.19 -13.32
C GLU A 719 46.57 -4.49 -12.99
N ARG A 720 45.53 -4.79 -13.74
CA ARG A 720 44.63 -5.92 -13.41
C ARG A 720 45.37 -7.25 -13.41
N LEU A 721 45.15 -8.03 -12.36
CA LEU A 721 45.65 -9.39 -12.24
C LEU A 721 44.52 -10.39 -12.47
N ALA A 722 44.89 -11.52 -13.07
CA ALA A 722 43.96 -12.66 -13.17
C ALA A 722 43.68 -13.23 -11.78
N VAL A 723 42.44 -13.71 -11.56
CA VAL A 723 42.03 -14.27 -10.24
C VAL A 723 42.93 -15.36 -9.73
N ALA A 724 43.45 -16.21 -10.63
CA ALA A 724 44.40 -17.28 -10.28
C ALA A 724 45.74 -16.77 -9.72
N GLU A 725 46.13 -15.54 -10.03
CA GLU A 725 47.37 -14.90 -9.57
C GLU A 725 47.17 -14.08 -8.29
N MET A 726 45.90 -13.92 -7.83
CA MET A 726 45.58 -13.12 -6.66
C MET A 726 45.89 -13.89 -5.38
N PRO A 727 46.36 -13.21 -4.31
CA PRO A 727 46.45 -13.79 -2.98
C PRO A 727 45.11 -14.32 -2.51
N GLU A 728 45.09 -15.15 -1.52
CA GLU A 728 43.86 -15.86 -1.08
C GLU A 728 42.84 -14.94 -0.45
N LEU A 729 43.22 -13.89 0.25
CA LEU A 729 42.32 -12.90 0.83
C LEU A 729 41.51 -12.16 -0.27
N GLU A 730 42.14 -11.82 -1.38
CA GLU A 730 41.51 -11.23 -2.55
C GLU A 730 40.46 -12.20 -3.15
N ARG A 731 40.83 -13.45 -3.32
CA ARG A 731 39.92 -14.50 -3.81
C ARG A 731 38.76 -14.75 -2.84
N TYR A 732 39.04 -14.73 -1.52
CA TYR A 732 38.02 -14.84 -0.49
C TYR A 732 37.00 -13.69 -0.57
N MET A 733 37.46 -12.48 -0.79
CA MET A 733 36.58 -11.33 -0.96
C MET A 733 35.67 -11.46 -2.18
N LEU A 734 36.17 -12.01 -3.29
CA LEU A 734 35.35 -12.30 -4.47
C LEU A 734 34.28 -13.37 -4.18
N VAL A 735 34.58 -14.39 -3.38
CA VAL A 735 33.60 -15.41 -2.92
C VAL A 735 32.52 -14.76 -2.02
N LEU A 736 32.90 -13.83 -1.13
CA LEU A 736 31.94 -13.11 -0.31
C LEU A 736 31.04 -12.20 -1.16
N LEU A 737 31.59 -11.55 -2.20
CA LEU A 737 30.85 -10.75 -3.15
C LEU A 737 29.85 -11.61 -3.96
N GLU A 738 30.24 -12.81 -4.38
CA GLU A 738 29.33 -13.76 -5.06
C GLU A 738 28.16 -14.17 -4.15
N ARG A 739 28.42 -14.38 -2.86
CA ARG A 739 27.36 -14.67 -1.87
C ARG A 739 26.41 -13.48 -1.70
N LEU A 740 26.95 -12.27 -1.64
CA LEU A 740 26.14 -11.05 -1.62
C LEU A 740 25.27 -10.97 -2.88
N ASP A 741 25.84 -11.17 -4.07
CA ASP A 741 25.14 -11.17 -5.35
C ASP A 741 23.94 -12.13 -5.34
N ALA A 742 24.18 -13.37 -4.91
CA ALA A 742 23.11 -14.37 -4.81
C ALA A 742 22.01 -13.95 -3.83
N THR A 743 22.39 -13.39 -2.68
CA THR A 743 21.41 -12.89 -1.68
C THR A 743 20.59 -11.73 -2.24
N LEU A 744 21.22 -10.78 -2.94
CA LEU A 744 20.52 -9.63 -3.52
C LEU A 744 19.59 -10.05 -4.65
N ARG A 745 19.98 -11.00 -5.50
CA ARG A 745 19.11 -11.55 -6.56
C ARG A 745 17.89 -12.24 -5.99
N GLN A 746 18.08 -13.02 -4.92
CA GLN A 746 16.96 -13.68 -4.24
C GLN A 746 16.02 -12.65 -3.59
N ALA A 747 16.57 -11.64 -2.92
CA ALA A 747 15.79 -10.56 -2.33
C ALA A 747 14.95 -9.79 -3.38
N VAL A 748 15.50 -9.56 -4.58
CA VAL A 748 14.75 -8.96 -5.70
C VAL A 748 13.62 -9.89 -6.18
N ALA A 749 13.89 -11.20 -6.29
CA ALA A 749 12.89 -12.18 -6.72
C ALA A 749 11.73 -12.31 -5.72
N ASP A 750 12.03 -12.14 -4.44
CA ASP A 750 11.06 -12.23 -3.33
C ASP A 750 10.44 -10.88 -2.96
N PHE A 751 10.90 -9.77 -3.56
CA PHE A 751 10.56 -8.39 -3.17
C PHE A 751 10.93 -8.08 -1.71
N ASP A 752 11.95 -8.72 -1.15
CA ASP A 752 12.46 -8.51 0.20
C ASP A 752 13.54 -7.42 0.20
N PHE A 753 13.13 -6.17 0.07
CA PHE A 753 14.06 -5.06 -0.03
C PHE A 753 14.74 -4.71 1.29
N ASN A 754 14.16 -5.10 2.43
CA ASN A 754 14.82 -4.99 3.72
C ASN A 754 16.07 -5.88 3.78
N THR A 755 15.95 -7.14 3.40
CA THR A 755 17.10 -8.06 3.30
C THR A 755 18.13 -7.56 2.29
N TYR A 756 17.68 -6.99 1.14
CA TYR A 756 18.57 -6.39 0.15
C TYR A 756 19.45 -5.29 0.75
N VAL A 757 18.85 -4.30 1.40
CA VAL A 757 19.57 -3.17 1.99
C VAL A 757 20.43 -3.62 3.17
N ARG A 758 19.93 -4.53 3.99
CA ARG A 758 20.68 -5.07 5.14
C ARG A 758 21.92 -5.82 4.69
N ALA A 759 21.80 -6.76 3.75
CA ALA A 759 22.93 -7.52 3.23
C ALA A 759 24.00 -6.61 2.59
N LEU A 760 23.59 -5.63 1.80
CA LEU A 760 24.49 -4.63 1.20
C LEU A 760 25.22 -3.82 2.28
N THR A 761 24.51 -3.40 3.32
CA THR A 761 25.08 -2.60 4.42
C THR A 761 26.05 -3.42 5.27
N GLU A 762 25.70 -4.65 5.62
CA GLU A 762 26.54 -5.59 6.38
C GLU A 762 27.82 -5.90 5.62
N PHE A 763 27.73 -6.22 4.34
CA PHE A 763 28.91 -6.44 3.50
C PHE A 763 29.85 -5.22 3.48
N CYS A 764 29.32 -4.02 3.30
CA CYS A 764 30.13 -2.79 3.31
C CYS A 764 30.80 -2.54 4.66
N ASN A 765 30.11 -2.82 5.77
CA ASN A 765 30.62 -2.55 7.10
C ASN A 765 31.57 -3.65 7.61
N GLU A 766 31.16 -4.92 7.51
CA GLU A 766 31.83 -6.04 8.17
C GLU A 766 32.88 -6.69 7.26
N ASP A 767 32.55 -6.94 5.99
CA ASP A 767 33.47 -7.61 5.09
C ASP A 767 34.45 -6.62 4.43
N LEU A 768 34.02 -5.41 4.08
CA LEU A 768 34.89 -4.43 3.48
C LEU A 768 35.59 -3.56 4.53
N SER A 769 34.85 -2.74 5.29
CA SER A 769 35.46 -1.73 6.18
C SER A 769 36.23 -2.36 7.32
N ALA A 770 35.61 -3.32 8.04
CA ALA A 770 36.23 -3.92 9.22
C ALA A 770 37.23 -5.05 8.92
N LEU A 771 37.22 -5.60 7.72
CA LEU A 771 38.10 -6.71 7.33
C LEU A 771 39.01 -6.31 6.17
N PHE A 772 38.51 -6.27 4.94
CA PHE A 772 39.33 -6.20 3.74
C PHE A 772 40.11 -4.88 3.60
N PHE A 773 39.46 -3.76 3.77
CA PHE A 773 40.09 -2.45 3.70
C PHE A 773 41.06 -2.25 4.87
N ASP A 774 40.69 -2.72 6.06
CA ASP A 774 41.52 -2.58 7.25
C ASP A 774 42.83 -3.39 7.13
N ILE A 775 42.76 -4.62 6.63
CA ILE A 775 43.94 -5.46 6.44
C ILE A 775 44.84 -4.94 5.32
N ARG A 776 44.25 -4.52 4.20
CA ARG A 776 45.01 -4.17 2.97
C ARG A 776 45.41 -2.70 2.87
N LYS A 777 44.99 -1.84 3.80
CA LYS A 777 45.40 -0.42 3.79
C LYS A 777 46.91 -0.23 3.86
N ASP A 778 47.63 -1.06 4.58
CA ASP A 778 49.11 -1.03 4.64
C ASP A 778 49.72 -1.31 3.28
N SER A 779 49.27 -2.36 2.59
CA SER A 779 49.72 -2.68 1.24
C SER A 779 49.42 -1.57 0.24
N LEU A 780 48.15 -1.01 0.29
CA LEU A 780 47.77 0.09 -0.57
C LEU A 780 48.67 1.31 -0.40
N TYR A 781 49.08 1.64 0.83
CA TYR A 781 49.79 2.86 1.15
C TYR A 781 51.30 2.70 1.08
N CYS A 782 51.80 1.50 1.33
CA CYS A 782 53.22 1.28 1.55
C CYS A 782 53.92 0.43 0.49
N ASP A 783 53.20 -0.46 -0.23
CA ASP A 783 53.83 -1.25 -1.31
C ASP A 783 53.98 -0.43 -2.58
N ALA A 784 54.98 -0.79 -3.39
CA ALA A 784 55.21 -0.16 -4.70
C ALA A 784 54.00 -0.31 -5.64
N PRO A 785 53.68 0.64 -6.53
CA PRO A 785 52.62 0.51 -7.50
C PRO A 785 52.66 -0.78 -8.34
N SER A 786 53.86 -1.30 -8.59
CA SER A 786 54.10 -2.53 -9.37
C SER A 786 53.97 -3.80 -8.52
N ASP A 787 53.82 -3.69 -7.20
CA ASP A 787 53.76 -4.86 -6.31
C ASP A 787 52.52 -5.71 -6.64
N PRO A 788 52.67 -7.04 -6.80
CA PRO A 788 51.54 -7.91 -7.16
C PRO A 788 50.43 -7.92 -6.12
N LYS A 789 50.73 -7.82 -4.82
CA LYS A 789 49.72 -7.80 -3.74
C LYS A 789 48.87 -6.52 -3.84
N ARG A 790 49.55 -5.35 -4.03
CA ARG A 790 48.90 -4.07 -4.19
C ARG A 790 48.02 -4.05 -5.46
N ARG A 791 48.53 -4.58 -6.58
CA ARG A 791 47.78 -4.70 -7.84
C ARG A 791 46.60 -5.64 -7.70
N ALA A 792 46.75 -6.80 -7.03
CA ALA A 792 45.66 -7.73 -6.76
C ALA A 792 44.56 -7.04 -5.94
N TYR A 793 44.94 -6.34 -4.87
CA TYR A 793 44.00 -5.58 -4.07
C TYR A 793 43.20 -4.56 -4.89
N ARG A 794 43.88 -3.70 -5.68
CA ARG A 794 43.24 -2.71 -6.54
C ARG A 794 42.35 -3.37 -7.63
N SER A 795 42.76 -4.52 -8.15
CA SER A 795 41.95 -5.29 -9.10
C SER A 795 40.62 -5.74 -8.47
N VAL A 796 40.64 -6.21 -7.21
CA VAL A 796 39.43 -6.58 -6.48
C VAL A 796 38.61 -5.35 -6.11
N LEU A 797 39.25 -4.24 -5.71
CA LEU A 797 38.52 -2.97 -5.45
C LEU A 797 37.78 -2.47 -6.68
N ASP A 798 38.32 -2.65 -7.87
CA ASP A 798 37.63 -2.30 -9.12
C ASP A 798 36.39 -3.15 -9.37
N VAL A 799 36.48 -4.47 -9.17
CA VAL A 799 35.32 -5.38 -9.22
C VAL A 799 34.27 -4.96 -8.19
N LEU A 800 34.68 -4.70 -6.96
CA LEU A 800 33.79 -4.26 -5.87
C LEU A 800 33.10 -2.93 -6.21
N PHE A 801 33.85 -1.95 -6.76
CA PHE A 801 33.28 -0.68 -7.15
C PHE A 801 32.14 -0.87 -8.17
N HIS A 802 32.43 -1.64 -9.22
CA HIS A 802 31.47 -1.89 -10.28
C HIS A 802 30.24 -2.69 -9.83
N ALA A 803 30.40 -3.61 -8.90
CA ALA A 803 29.30 -4.35 -8.32
C ALA A 803 28.47 -3.46 -7.37
N LEU A 804 29.12 -2.86 -6.39
CA LEU A 804 28.43 -2.14 -5.31
C LEU A 804 27.72 -0.88 -5.80
N VAL A 805 28.26 -0.14 -6.77
CA VAL A 805 27.59 1.04 -7.31
C VAL A 805 26.30 0.67 -8.04
N ARG A 806 26.28 -0.47 -8.74
CA ARG A 806 25.08 -1.02 -9.37
C ARG A 806 24.06 -1.51 -8.34
N TYR A 807 24.49 -2.23 -7.30
CA TYR A 807 23.60 -2.67 -6.23
C TYR A 807 23.01 -1.51 -5.42
N ALA A 808 23.78 -0.43 -5.24
CA ALA A 808 23.32 0.76 -4.54
C ALA A 808 22.38 1.64 -5.40
N ALA A 809 22.48 1.57 -6.73
CA ALA A 809 21.74 2.45 -7.65
C ALA A 809 20.21 2.41 -7.49
N PRO A 810 19.54 1.26 -7.24
CA PRO A 810 18.10 1.26 -6.97
C PRO A 810 17.70 1.87 -5.63
N VAL A 811 18.61 1.87 -4.65
CA VAL A 811 18.39 2.32 -3.27
C VAL A 811 18.73 3.79 -3.10
N LEU A 812 19.96 4.15 -3.42
CA LEU A 812 20.56 5.48 -3.27
C LEU A 812 20.76 6.11 -4.65
N VAL A 813 19.65 6.45 -5.30
CA VAL A 813 19.64 6.76 -6.73
C VAL A 813 20.50 7.97 -7.10
N PHE A 814 20.52 9.00 -6.25
CA PHE A 814 21.32 10.20 -6.46
C PHE A 814 22.78 9.98 -6.06
N THR A 815 23.02 9.29 -4.95
CA THR A 815 24.38 9.01 -4.48
C THR A 815 25.12 8.07 -5.41
N ALA A 816 24.47 7.02 -5.92
CA ALA A 816 25.08 6.11 -6.88
C ALA A 816 25.47 6.83 -8.19
N GLU A 817 24.64 7.74 -8.67
CA GLU A 817 24.96 8.58 -9.82
C GLU A 817 26.13 9.51 -9.54
N GLU A 818 26.16 10.16 -8.36
CA GLU A 818 27.30 11.01 -7.93
C GLU A 818 28.61 10.20 -7.88
N VAL A 819 28.57 9.00 -7.30
CA VAL A 819 29.72 8.09 -7.20
C VAL A 819 30.21 7.65 -8.56
N TRP A 820 29.29 7.26 -9.44
CA TRP A 820 29.62 6.83 -10.81
C TRP A 820 30.28 7.94 -11.62
N GLN A 821 29.69 9.14 -11.59
CA GLN A 821 30.22 10.31 -12.29
C GLN A 821 31.53 10.83 -11.72
N ALA A 822 31.79 10.64 -10.42
CA ALA A 822 33.07 10.98 -9.82
C ALA A 822 34.22 10.16 -10.41
N ARG A 823 33.96 8.92 -10.86
CA ARG A 823 34.95 8.07 -11.51
C ARG A 823 34.94 8.21 -13.05
N TYR A 824 33.75 8.35 -13.62
CA TYR A 824 33.51 8.42 -15.07
C TYR A 824 32.74 9.69 -15.43
N PRO A 825 33.38 10.87 -15.42
CA PRO A 825 32.73 12.17 -15.64
C PRO A 825 32.04 12.30 -17.00
N ASP A 826 32.60 11.67 -18.01
CA ASP A 826 32.06 11.66 -19.37
C ASP A 826 31.21 10.41 -19.67
N GLY A 827 31.01 9.55 -18.70
CA GLY A 827 30.24 8.32 -18.85
C GLY A 827 28.75 8.55 -18.86
N ASP A 828 28.03 7.53 -19.34
CA ASP A 828 26.58 7.46 -19.23
C ASP A 828 26.16 7.28 -17.77
N SER A 829 24.84 7.41 -17.50
CA SER A 829 24.30 7.24 -16.17
C SER A 829 24.49 5.80 -15.63
N VAL A 830 24.75 5.68 -14.33
CA VAL A 830 24.79 4.39 -13.63
C VAL A 830 23.48 3.61 -13.79
N HIS A 831 22.36 4.29 -13.99
CA HIS A 831 21.03 3.68 -14.13
C HIS A 831 20.79 2.98 -15.48
N LEU A 832 21.69 3.17 -16.44
CA LEU A 832 21.67 2.43 -17.71
C LEU A 832 22.40 1.09 -17.63
N LEU A 833 23.18 0.85 -16.58
CA LEU A 833 23.95 -0.35 -16.40
C LEU A 833 23.04 -1.55 -16.10
N VAL A 834 23.58 -2.75 -16.37
CA VAL A 834 22.94 -4.02 -16.02
C VAL A 834 23.62 -4.65 -14.82
N TRP A 835 23.00 -5.67 -14.28
CA TRP A 835 23.54 -6.45 -13.17
C TRP A 835 24.97 -6.93 -13.48
N PRO A 836 25.92 -6.79 -12.53
CA PRO A 836 27.32 -7.10 -12.82
C PRO A 836 27.55 -8.59 -13.05
N GLU A 837 28.46 -8.91 -13.95
CA GLU A 837 29.06 -10.23 -14.03
C GLU A 837 30.27 -10.27 -13.11
N LEU A 838 30.33 -11.27 -12.24
CA LEU A 838 31.39 -11.40 -11.25
C LEU A 838 32.42 -12.44 -11.69
N PRO A 839 33.74 -12.19 -11.46
CA PRO A 839 34.76 -13.18 -11.70
C PRO A 839 34.62 -14.35 -10.69
N VAL A 840 34.75 -15.56 -11.19
CA VAL A 840 34.67 -16.78 -10.36
C VAL A 840 35.96 -16.96 -9.56
N ALA A 841 35.83 -17.15 -8.26
CA ALA A 841 36.93 -17.44 -7.36
C ALA A 841 36.58 -18.64 -6.47
N ALA A 842 37.61 -19.32 -5.98
CA ALA A 842 37.47 -20.44 -5.04
C ALA A 842 38.50 -20.34 -3.93
N VAL A 843 38.02 -20.59 -2.70
CA VAL A 843 38.83 -20.66 -1.49
C VAL A 843 38.25 -21.69 -0.51
N ASP A 844 39.03 -22.12 0.46
CA ASP A 844 38.52 -22.87 1.59
C ASP A 844 37.78 -21.92 2.57
N VAL A 845 36.47 -21.89 2.42
CA VAL A 845 35.58 -20.97 3.18
C VAL A 845 35.53 -21.35 4.66
N GLU A 846 35.61 -22.65 5.01
CA GLU A 846 35.59 -23.11 6.41
C GLU A 846 36.85 -22.60 7.12
N ARG A 847 37.98 -22.75 6.49
CA ARG A 847 39.24 -22.21 7.01
C ARG A 847 39.20 -20.70 7.20
N TRP A 848 38.60 -19.97 6.26
CA TRP A 848 38.44 -18.52 6.38
C TRP A 848 37.46 -18.13 7.49
N SER A 849 36.45 -18.92 7.76
CA SER A 849 35.58 -18.74 8.93
C SER A 849 36.35 -18.88 10.23
N GLU A 850 37.24 -19.91 10.33
CA GLU A 850 38.13 -20.08 11.49
C GLU A 850 39.11 -18.91 11.65
N LEU A 851 39.71 -18.44 10.54
CA LEU A 851 40.59 -17.28 10.55
C LEU A 851 39.90 -16.00 11.00
N ARG A 852 38.67 -15.78 10.60
CA ARG A 852 37.85 -14.63 11.06
C ARG A 852 37.50 -14.73 12.54
N ALA A 853 37.15 -15.92 13.02
CA ALA A 853 36.90 -16.15 14.44
C ALA A 853 38.16 -15.93 15.28
N LEU A 854 39.30 -16.42 14.81
CA LEU A 854 40.58 -16.21 15.48
C LEU A 854 40.95 -14.73 15.51
N ARG A 855 40.73 -13.96 14.40
CA ARG A 855 40.93 -12.51 14.38
C ARG A 855 40.03 -11.79 15.39
N ALA A 856 38.80 -12.19 15.54
CA ALA A 856 37.89 -11.62 16.53
C ALA A 856 38.42 -11.85 17.95
N THR A 857 38.86 -13.08 18.28
CA THR A 857 39.47 -13.41 19.59
C THR A 857 40.72 -12.58 19.85
N VAL A 858 41.60 -12.41 18.84
CA VAL A 858 42.81 -11.56 18.96
C VAL A 858 42.44 -10.09 19.23
N ASN A 859 41.47 -9.54 18.52
CA ASN A 859 40.99 -8.18 18.71
C ASN A 859 40.40 -7.98 20.13
N GLU A 860 39.64 -8.94 20.64
CA GLU A 860 39.14 -8.94 22.00
C GLU A 860 40.26 -8.97 23.05
N ALA A 861 41.32 -9.69 22.78
CA ALA A 861 42.47 -9.74 23.67
C ALA A 861 43.34 -8.46 23.63
N ILE A 862 43.39 -7.77 22.50
CA ILE A 862 44.13 -6.52 22.31
C ILE A 862 43.39 -5.31 22.97
N GLU A 863 42.11 -5.29 22.92
CA GLU A 863 41.31 -4.11 23.30
C GLU A 863 41.45 -3.65 24.76
N PRO A 864 41.51 -4.56 25.78
CA PRO A 864 41.85 -4.18 27.16
C PRO A 864 43.20 -3.49 27.27
N LEU A 865 44.24 -4.03 26.59
CA LEU A 865 45.59 -3.45 26.61
C LEU A 865 45.67 -2.06 25.97
N ARG A 866 44.87 -1.83 24.94
CA ARG A 866 44.71 -0.51 24.35
C ARG A 866 43.98 0.48 25.28
N ARG A 867 42.92 0.01 25.95
CA ARG A 867 42.19 0.82 26.93
C ARG A 867 43.06 1.20 28.11
N GLU A 868 43.91 0.31 28.57
CA GLU A 868 44.90 0.51 29.65
C GLU A 868 46.15 1.28 29.19
N LYS A 869 46.24 1.62 27.88
CA LYS A 869 47.38 2.30 27.26
C LYS A 869 48.72 1.52 27.37
N VAL A 870 48.66 0.22 27.53
CA VAL A 870 49.82 -0.65 27.41
C VAL A 870 50.23 -0.73 25.94
N LEU A 871 49.24 -0.76 25.03
CA LEU A 871 49.44 -0.70 23.59
C LEU A 871 48.84 0.62 23.04
N GLY A 872 49.55 1.32 22.20
CA GLY A 872 49.07 2.47 21.44
C GLY A 872 48.29 2.03 20.17
N SER A 873 48.73 0.93 19.57
CA SER A 873 48.08 0.29 18.40
C SER A 873 48.28 -1.23 18.41
N GLY A 874 47.51 -1.97 17.62
CA GLY A 874 47.73 -3.41 17.42
C GLY A 874 49.10 -3.73 16.85
N LEU A 875 49.71 -2.83 16.10
CA LEU A 875 51.05 -3.00 15.52
C LEU A 875 52.17 -3.11 16.59
N GLU A 876 51.91 -2.71 17.83
CA GLU A 876 52.82 -2.86 18.97
C GLU A 876 52.66 -4.20 19.68
N ALA A 877 51.78 -5.06 19.19
CA ALA A 877 51.49 -6.33 19.83
C ALA A 877 52.31 -7.47 19.24
N THR A 878 52.85 -8.32 20.14
CA THR A 878 53.19 -9.73 19.86
C THR A 878 52.05 -10.60 20.31
N VAL A 879 51.47 -11.35 19.38
CA VAL A 879 50.32 -12.20 19.62
C VAL A 879 50.78 -13.67 19.61
N THR A 880 50.46 -14.41 20.67
CA THR A 880 50.66 -15.88 20.69
C THR A 880 49.33 -16.54 20.41
N VAL A 881 49.29 -17.38 19.39
CA VAL A 881 48.13 -18.19 18.99
C VAL A 881 48.40 -19.69 19.25
N PRO A 882 47.39 -20.53 19.41
CA PRO A 882 47.57 -21.99 19.52
C PRO A 882 48.36 -22.55 18.35
N GLU A 883 49.12 -23.63 18.60
CA GLU A 883 49.91 -24.31 17.58
C GLU A 883 49.08 -24.79 16.40
N GLY A 884 47.83 -25.24 16.67
CA GLY A 884 46.86 -25.70 15.68
C GLY A 884 46.16 -24.60 14.88
N ALA A 885 46.45 -23.35 15.11
CA ALA A 885 45.83 -22.24 14.37
C ALA A 885 46.01 -22.38 12.84
N PRO A 886 45.00 -22.01 12.00
CA PRO A 886 45.11 -22.14 10.55
C PRO A 886 46.32 -21.44 9.97
N GLN A 887 46.86 -21.97 8.89
CA GLN A 887 48.04 -21.41 8.22
C GLN A 887 47.62 -20.20 7.38
N ALA A 888 48.19 -19.02 7.70
CA ALA A 888 48.01 -17.76 6.97
C ALA A 888 49.11 -16.75 7.39
N ASP A 889 49.23 -15.62 6.75
CA ASP A 889 49.95 -14.45 7.27
C ASP A 889 49.12 -13.84 8.41
N LEU A 890 49.25 -14.42 9.60
CA LEU A 890 48.46 -14.05 10.77
C LEU A 890 48.81 -12.61 11.25
N ALA A 891 50.06 -12.19 11.10
CA ALA A 891 50.44 -10.83 11.49
C ALA A 891 49.77 -9.78 10.64
N GLU A 892 49.67 -10.01 9.34
CA GLU A 892 48.90 -9.15 8.43
C GLU A 892 47.41 -9.24 8.74
N LEU A 893 46.86 -10.44 8.90
CA LEU A 893 45.44 -10.66 9.17
C LEU A 893 44.98 -9.97 10.44
N PHE A 894 45.77 -9.99 11.52
CA PHE A 894 45.43 -9.35 12.80
C PHE A 894 45.86 -7.88 12.88
N ILE A 895 46.66 -7.41 11.92
CA ILE A 895 47.25 -6.06 11.92
C ILE A 895 48.09 -5.87 13.17
N THR A 896 49.02 -6.80 13.44
CA THR A 896 49.88 -6.84 14.61
C THR A 896 51.36 -6.84 14.19
N GLY A 897 52.24 -6.58 15.14
CA GLY A 897 53.71 -6.64 14.92
C GLY A 897 54.14 -8.05 14.56
N THR A 898 54.09 -8.95 15.53
CA THR A 898 54.54 -10.30 15.38
C THR A 898 53.49 -11.29 15.87
N VAL A 899 53.37 -12.45 15.21
CA VAL A 899 52.56 -13.58 15.67
C VAL A 899 53.44 -14.81 15.87
N VAL A 900 53.35 -15.44 17.04
CA VAL A 900 54.04 -16.69 17.36
C VAL A 900 53.03 -17.80 17.66
N ARG A 901 53.42 -19.04 17.41
CA ARG A 901 52.64 -20.22 17.74
C ARG A 901 53.12 -20.83 19.07
N GLY A 902 52.20 -21.06 19.99
CA GLY A 902 52.50 -21.59 21.35
C GLY A 902 51.71 -22.86 21.67
N GLN A 903 52.17 -23.56 22.71
CA GLN A 903 51.56 -24.83 23.17
C GLN A 903 50.22 -24.62 23.91
N GLY A 904 49.84 -23.38 24.25
CA GLY A 904 48.58 -23.07 24.93
C GLY A 904 47.38 -23.11 23.98
N GLU A 905 46.16 -23.29 24.54
CA GLU A 905 44.89 -23.23 23.79
C GLU A 905 44.36 -21.79 23.65
N ASP A 906 44.82 -20.86 24.48
CA ASP A 906 44.38 -19.50 24.56
C ASP A 906 45.23 -18.52 23.73
N VAL A 907 44.59 -17.46 23.19
CA VAL A 907 45.31 -16.34 22.60
C VAL A 907 45.85 -15.45 23.72
N THR A 908 47.13 -15.11 23.65
CA THR A 908 47.76 -14.16 24.56
C THR A 908 48.45 -13.04 23.80
N VAL A 909 48.41 -11.84 24.39
CA VAL A 909 48.93 -10.62 23.77
C VAL A 909 49.92 -9.94 24.73
N THR A 910 51.10 -9.59 24.21
CA THR A 910 52.13 -8.83 24.93
C THR A 910 52.57 -7.67 24.07
N ARG A 911 53.18 -6.64 24.67
CA ARG A 911 53.82 -5.58 23.89
C ARG A 911 55.11 -6.11 23.28
N THR A 912 55.35 -5.80 21.99
CA THR A 912 56.61 -6.16 21.30
C THR A 912 57.78 -5.29 21.77
N ASP A 913 58.98 -5.87 21.73
CA ASP A 913 60.24 -5.13 21.92
C ASP A 913 60.82 -4.64 20.57
N ASP A 914 60.21 -5.00 19.46
CA ASP A 914 60.66 -4.59 18.12
C ASP A 914 60.50 -3.10 17.88
N HIS A 915 61.37 -2.54 17.04
CA HIS A 915 61.36 -1.12 16.68
C HIS A 915 60.37 -0.77 15.57
N LYS A 916 59.86 0.45 15.61
CA LYS A 916 58.89 0.96 14.69
C LYS A 916 59.50 1.47 13.38
N CYS A 917 59.05 0.91 12.26
CA CYS A 917 59.40 1.43 10.93
C CYS A 917 58.86 2.86 10.72
N GLY A 918 59.73 3.79 10.27
CA GLY A 918 59.41 5.20 10.12
C GLY A 918 58.37 5.49 9.01
N ARG A 919 58.13 4.53 8.09
CA ARG A 919 57.20 4.69 6.99
C ARG A 919 55.87 3.95 7.14
N CYS A 920 55.93 2.60 7.36
CA CYS A 920 54.70 1.77 7.46
C CYS A 920 54.20 1.62 8.90
N TRP A 921 54.97 2.06 9.86
CA TRP A 921 54.67 2.04 11.31
C TRP A 921 54.55 0.64 11.93
N ARG A 922 54.87 -0.42 11.19
CA ARG A 922 54.96 -1.77 11.76
C ARG A 922 56.18 -1.89 12.66
N HIS A 923 56.03 -2.64 13.73
CA HIS A 923 57.15 -3.03 14.61
C HIS A 923 57.70 -4.35 14.10
N LEU A 924 58.95 -4.36 13.70
CA LEU A 924 59.56 -5.51 13.03
C LEU A 924 60.98 -5.74 13.54
N PRO A 925 61.41 -7.02 13.65
CA PRO A 925 62.72 -7.38 14.16
C PRO A 925 63.89 -6.83 13.33
N GLU A 926 63.66 -6.56 12.06
CA GLU A 926 64.66 -6.05 11.13
C GLU A 926 64.89 -4.53 11.24
N VAL A 927 64.06 -3.82 11.96
CA VAL A 927 64.17 -2.38 12.18
C VAL A 927 65.12 -2.16 13.35
N ALA A 928 66.28 -1.55 13.13
CA ALA A 928 67.31 -1.41 14.12
C ALA A 928 67.02 -0.38 15.23
N GLU A 929 66.34 0.76 14.86
CA GLU A 929 65.93 1.79 15.80
C GLU A 929 64.60 2.40 15.32
N ASP A 930 63.81 2.89 16.27
CA ASP A 930 62.54 3.57 15.94
C ASP A 930 62.73 4.69 14.92
N GLY A 931 61.99 4.58 13.79
CA GLY A 931 62.07 5.53 12.68
C GLY A 931 63.00 5.12 11.53
N ASP A 932 63.77 4.03 11.66
CA ASP A 932 64.45 3.42 10.53
C ASP A 932 63.45 2.71 9.62
N LEU A 933 63.88 2.29 8.44
CA LEU A 933 62.96 1.60 7.49
C LEU A 933 63.09 0.08 7.63
N CYS A 934 62.02 -0.64 7.47
CA CYS A 934 62.04 -2.08 7.21
C CYS A 934 62.49 -2.31 5.74
N ALA A 935 62.93 -3.53 5.40
CA ALA A 935 63.45 -3.90 4.10
C ALA A 935 62.50 -3.50 2.94
N ARG A 936 61.24 -3.80 3.06
CA ARG A 936 60.19 -3.39 2.09
C ARG A 936 60.12 -1.88 1.88
N CYS A 937 60.12 -1.11 2.95
CA CYS A 937 60.03 0.34 2.87
C CYS A 937 61.33 0.97 2.34
N GLU A 938 62.49 0.40 2.63
CA GLU A 938 63.77 0.83 2.13
C GLU A 938 63.82 0.68 0.59
N GLU A 939 63.38 -0.48 0.08
CA GLU A 939 63.33 -0.73 -1.38
C GLU A 939 62.42 0.28 -2.10
N VAL A 940 61.21 0.51 -1.56
CA VAL A 940 60.24 1.44 -2.16
C VAL A 940 60.75 2.87 -2.12
N VAL A 941 61.32 3.33 -1.01
CA VAL A 941 61.89 4.68 -0.90
C VAL A 941 63.06 4.86 -1.83
N ALA A 942 63.94 3.86 -1.94
CA ALA A 942 65.06 3.87 -2.88
C ALA A 942 64.58 3.99 -4.35
N GLY A 943 63.50 3.26 -4.67
CA GLY A 943 62.87 3.37 -5.98
C GLY A 943 62.29 4.75 -6.27
N ILE A 944 61.59 5.36 -5.28
CA ILE A 944 61.06 6.74 -5.37
C ILE A 944 62.21 7.73 -5.55
N ASP A 945 63.28 7.64 -4.74
CA ASP A 945 64.45 8.53 -4.80
C ASP A 945 65.20 8.40 -6.14
N ALA A 946 65.19 7.22 -6.73
CA ALA A 946 65.71 6.97 -8.06
C ALA A 946 64.83 7.42 -9.23
N GLY A 947 63.60 7.86 -8.94
CA GLY A 947 62.60 8.19 -9.99
C GLY A 947 62.03 6.99 -10.74
N LEU A 948 62.21 5.77 -10.21
CA LEU A 948 61.73 4.53 -10.80
C LEU A 948 60.34 4.16 -10.32
N VAL A 949 59.84 4.83 -9.28
CA VAL A 949 58.51 4.67 -8.67
C VAL A 949 57.90 6.03 -8.58
N ALA A 950 56.80 6.26 -9.27
CA ALA A 950 56.04 7.53 -9.29
C ALA A 950 54.86 7.52 -8.32
#